data_ae1ffb310f2d43935df7bdd32dcf626d
#
_entry.id   ae1ffb310f2d43935df7bdd32dcf626d
#
_cell.length_a   1.000
_cell.length_b   1.000
_cell.length_c   1.000
_cell.angle_alpha   90.00
_cell.angle_beta   90.00
_cell.angle_gamma   90.00
#
_symmetry.space_group_name_H-M   'P 1'
#
loop_
_entity.id
_entity.type
_entity.pdbx_description
1 polymer ?
#
loop_
_entity_poly.entity_id
_entity_poly.type
_entity_poly.pdbx_seq_one_letter_code
_entity_poly.pdbx_strand_id
1 'polypeptide(L)'
;MVEFVQLEXTIRSVRFNSAQLILMGSQCVKTGKRIVLRAAGRXWSEPFEIGTTWRVSGHKTEQTLTRGDYTFXEEVVNLDSAELILXNGEAXXRLLSESKKXSGIGRVKAQNLWIEFGEXIFDXIEQXDIESLKXIISEQSALXLCEEFRXLGYIRALQSLMXKPLPSXVCLDLVKAYGXDAVDRVKEXPYRLLTFMQNWRRVDDIARHEFGIDVSDSXRMRAAXNEALLSRFNXGNTAANLKQVKATIENTISMNSQFVEKALEVEGGKLFKKSERLVHPIGPWLMETMIAEKIVARLKQRSHGPESIDHIDAAIDAYENENFIDLTTEQRDAIVLSARASFSLILGGAGCGKTTVLKGVYKALESDTAGVRIHQIALSGRAAQRMQESTGFPARTIAAFLQGQEVKVEDLGPEDVVVIDEASMVDVISAYYLMRRIPDCVQIILVGDPEQLPPVGPGLFLHVLADHPGIPKTTLKVVKRQAENSGIVAVSSAIRDHRAPDXCHQDIDFCSCGNSVLNSRAADAYFALGGTGEDFSXIVVCPTKSGAGSTAEINAQXINRLKQDRPXVRTLSITSSGLEVVDLTINFVPVRLGDLVLVKKNDYTXXVRNGSLGKITRVAXDEPEDNDSIACCIEVDGREVEFPVGKLDIIDHGXAVTVHKAQGSQAHTIIFPVRKSRLLDKSLVYTAITRAQSRCHILGDYEAFEVAVKSPSKATSRVVGLSVALEQSGILEVRLRG
;
A
#
# COMPACT_ATOMS: atom_id res chain seq x y z
N MET A 1 41.64 -12.51 16.88
CA MET A 1 41.76 -13.96 16.52
C MET A 1 40.39 -14.45 16.05
N VAL A 2 40.39 -15.19 14.94
CA VAL A 2 39.16 -15.80 14.41
C VAL A 2 39.04 -17.19 15.06
N GLU A 3 38.02 -17.38 15.87
CA GLU A 3 37.80 -18.62 16.60
C GLU A 3 36.70 -19.45 15.92
N PHE A 4 36.97 -20.71 15.64
CA PHE A 4 35.93 -21.63 15.16
C PHE A 4 35.07 -22.08 16.33
N VAL A 5 33.75 -21.95 16.20
CA VAL A 5 32.79 -22.29 17.25
C VAL A 5 31.67 -23.18 16.71
N GLN A 6 31.11 -23.98 17.62
CA GLN A 6 29.92 -24.76 17.38
C GLN A 6 28.95 -24.47 18.54
N LEU A 7 27.76 -23.95 18.20
CA LEU A 7 26.81 -23.41 19.17
C LEU A 7 25.37 -23.82 18.79
N GLU A 8 24.52 -23.81 19.80
CA GLU A 8 23.08 -23.91 19.60
C GLU A 8 22.47 -22.52 19.83
N UNK A 9 21.92 -21.82 18.80
CA UNK A 9 21.46 -20.57 18.87
C UNK A 9 20.07 -20.56 18.53
N THR A 10 19.16 -20.02 19.20
CA THR A 10 17.74 -19.74 18.91
C THR A 10 17.63 -18.38 18.22
N ILE A 11 16.98 -18.33 17.06
CA ILE A 11 16.81 -17.09 16.29
C ILE A 11 15.79 -16.20 17.02
N ARG A 12 16.18 -14.95 17.30
CA ARG A 12 15.33 -13.95 17.98
C ARG A 12 14.87 -12.84 17.04
N SER A 13 15.64 -12.56 15.99
CA SER A 13 15.27 -11.54 15.00
C SER A 13 15.96 -11.82 13.67
N VAL A 14 15.34 -11.42 12.58
CA VAL A 14 15.99 -11.42 11.26
C VAL A 14 16.20 -9.96 10.90
N ARG A 15 17.46 -9.49 10.95
CA ARG A 15 17.83 -8.09 10.75
C ARG A 15 17.93 -7.72 9.26
N PHE A 16 18.31 -8.71 8.45
CA PHE A 16 18.49 -8.51 7.01
C PHE A 16 18.32 -9.85 6.31
N ASN A 17 17.67 -9.86 5.18
CA ASN A 17 17.45 -11.09 4.40
C ASN A 17 17.44 -10.76 2.91
N SER A 18 18.49 -11.21 2.23
CA SER A 18 18.62 -11.06 0.77
C SER A 18 19.18 -12.35 0.16
N ALA A 19 19.18 -12.41 -1.16
CA ALA A 19 19.75 -13.57 -1.89
C ALA A 19 21.24 -13.76 -1.62
N GLN A 20 21.94 -12.74 -1.13
CA GLN A 20 23.40 -12.80 -0.92
C GLN A 20 23.81 -12.90 0.53
N LEU A 21 22.93 -12.46 1.46
CA LEU A 21 23.30 -12.35 2.87
C LEU A 21 22.07 -12.38 3.78
N ILE A 22 22.14 -13.16 4.83
CA ILE A 22 21.12 -13.17 5.90
C ILE A 22 21.83 -12.80 7.20
N LEU A 23 21.32 -11.80 7.92
CA LEU A 23 21.80 -11.41 9.25
C LEU A 23 20.68 -11.64 10.27
N MET A 24 21.02 -12.36 11.33
CA MET A 24 20.05 -12.76 12.34
C MET A 24 20.59 -12.46 13.74
N GLY A 25 19.73 -11.88 14.57
CA GLY A 25 20.00 -11.83 16.02
C GLY A 25 19.59 -13.13 16.64
N SER A 26 20.47 -13.72 17.44
CA SER A 26 20.22 -15.00 18.09
C SER A 26 20.64 -15.00 19.56
N GLN A 27 20.21 -16.02 20.27
CA GLN A 27 20.56 -16.23 21.68
C GLN A 27 21.10 -17.64 21.85
N CYS A 28 22.25 -17.75 22.46
CA CYS A 28 22.87 -19.04 22.71
C CYS A 28 22.06 -19.80 23.79
N VAL A 29 21.67 -21.03 23.47
CA VAL A 29 20.84 -21.86 24.36
C VAL A 29 21.53 -22.11 25.68
N LYS A 30 22.84 -22.37 25.63
CA LYS A 30 23.64 -22.76 26.83
C LYS A 30 23.94 -21.58 27.75
N THR A 31 24.25 -20.42 27.21
CA THR A 31 24.78 -19.27 27.96
C THR A 31 23.81 -18.09 28.07
N GLY A 32 22.75 -18.08 27.26
CA GLY A 32 21.83 -16.94 27.13
C GLY A 32 22.43 -15.72 26.41
N LYS A 33 23.67 -15.80 25.97
CA LYS A 33 24.39 -14.69 25.36
C LYS A 33 23.82 -14.36 23.97
N ARG A 34 23.73 -13.07 23.65
CA ARG A 34 23.28 -12.62 22.34
C ARG A 34 24.45 -12.69 21.34
N ILE A 35 24.20 -13.27 20.18
CA ILE A 35 25.18 -13.48 19.11
C ILE A 35 24.49 -13.18 17.78
N VAL A 36 25.18 -12.49 16.87
CA VAL A 36 24.68 -12.26 15.53
C VAL A 36 25.16 -13.43 14.64
N LEU A 37 24.25 -14.01 13.89
CA LEU A 37 24.58 -15.03 12.90
C LEU A 37 24.56 -14.38 11.51
N ARG A 38 25.60 -14.64 10.74
CA ARG A 38 25.75 -14.14 9.37
C ARG A 38 25.83 -15.36 8.44
N ALA A 39 24.79 -15.54 7.63
CA ALA A 39 24.69 -16.63 6.67
C ALA A 39 24.92 -16.08 5.25
N ALA A 40 25.92 -16.61 4.55
CA ALA A 40 26.16 -16.21 3.16
C ALA A 40 25.03 -16.73 2.27
N GLY A 41 24.80 -16.05 1.15
CA GLY A 41 23.74 -16.39 0.24
C GLY A 41 23.96 -17.70 -0.52
N ARG A 42 23.43 -18.78 -0.01
CA ARG A 42 23.37 -20.12 -0.60
C ARG A 42 22.18 -20.87 -0.02
N UNK A 43 21.79 -21.65 -0.52
CA UNK A 43 20.77 -22.28 -0.13
C UNK A 43 21.03 -22.95 1.06
N TRP A 44 20.42 -22.61 1.81
CA TRP A 44 20.30 -23.31 3.07
C TRP A 44 19.12 -24.29 2.96
N SER A 45 19.28 -25.44 3.55
CA SER A 45 18.28 -26.52 3.45
C SER A 45 16.91 -26.09 3.98
N GLU A 46 16.87 -25.20 4.94
CA GLU A 46 15.64 -24.70 5.57
C GLU A 46 15.77 -23.21 5.87
N PRO A 47 14.66 -22.49 6.00
CA PRO A 47 14.70 -21.04 6.31
C PRO A 47 15.05 -20.79 7.77
N PHE A 48 15.76 -19.70 8.00
CA PHE A 48 16.03 -19.21 9.35
C PHE A 48 14.83 -18.38 9.82
N GLU A 49 14.04 -18.96 10.73
CA GLU A 49 12.83 -18.30 11.25
C GLU A 49 12.98 -17.93 12.72
N ILE A 50 12.32 -16.85 13.13
CA ILE A 50 12.29 -16.43 14.54
C ILE A 50 11.67 -17.57 15.37
N GLY A 51 12.32 -17.93 16.45
CA GLY A 51 11.89 -19.00 17.36
C GLY A 51 12.45 -20.36 17.04
N THR A 52 13.11 -20.55 15.89
CA THR A 52 13.78 -21.82 15.57
C THR A 52 15.12 -21.91 16.29
N THR A 53 15.49 -23.13 16.67
CA THR A 53 16.79 -23.41 17.29
C THR A 53 17.64 -24.23 16.33
N TRP A 54 18.87 -23.78 16.17
CA TRP A 54 19.81 -24.32 15.18
C TRP A 54 21.12 -24.73 15.86
N ARG A 55 21.66 -25.82 15.45
CA ARG A 55 23.07 -26.15 15.72
C ARG A 55 23.90 -25.55 14.60
N VAL A 56 24.71 -24.55 14.94
CA VAL A 56 25.46 -23.79 13.93
C VAL A 56 26.97 -24.00 14.18
N SER A 57 27.73 -24.03 13.08
CA SER A 57 29.18 -23.96 13.16
C SER A 57 29.69 -22.86 12.25
N GLY A 58 30.78 -22.23 12.66
CA GLY A 58 31.35 -21.16 11.88
C GLY A 58 32.45 -20.40 12.61
N HIS A 59 32.84 -19.29 12.01
CA HIS A 59 33.95 -18.49 12.50
C HIS A 59 33.45 -17.26 13.23
N LYS A 60 33.83 -17.17 14.53
CA LYS A 60 33.41 -16.09 15.41
C LYS A 60 34.36 -14.90 15.27
N THR A 61 33.80 -13.71 15.13
CA THR A 61 34.52 -12.43 15.08
C THR A 61 33.79 -11.44 15.99
N GLU A 62 34.49 -10.39 16.38
CA GLU A 62 33.86 -9.24 17.05
C GLU A 62 33.77 -8.10 16.07
N GLN A 63 32.61 -7.43 16.03
CA GLN A 63 32.47 -6.19 15.29
C GLN A 63 32.00 -5.09 16.22
N THR A 64 32.50 -3.89 15.97
CA THR A 64 32.10 -2.71 16.71
C THR A 64 31.06 -1.95 15.89
N LEU A 65 29.92 -1.69 16.50
CA LEU A 65 28.83 -0.93 15.88
C LEU A 65 28.64 0.38 16.67
N THR A 66 28.52 1.47 15.94
CA THR A 66 28.21 2.78 16.51
C THR A 66 26.79 3.17 16.09
N ARG A 67 25.94 3.50 17.05
CA ARG A 67 24.58 3.99 16.84
C ARG A 67 24.40 5.27 17.67
N GLY A 68 24.40 6.40 16.99
CA GLY A 68 24.42 7.68 17.66
C GLY A 68 25.71 7.83 18.46
N ASP A 69 25.59 8.15 19.73
CA ASP A 69 26.74 8.33 20.65
C ASP A 69 27.20 7.04 21.33
N TYR A 70 26.54 5.91 21.03
CA TYR A 70 26.84 4.63 21.68
C TYR A 70 27.62 3.71 20.75
N THR A 71 28.70 3.15 21.30
CA THR A 71 29.54 2.13 20.63
C THR A 71 29.44 0.82 21.41
N PHE A 72 29.18 -0.26 20.75
CA PHE A 72 29.08 -1.57 21.39
C PHE A 72 29.61 -2.69 20.52
N UNK A 73 30.15 -3.74 21.01
CA UNK A 73 30.69 -4.71 20.42
C UNK A 73 29.73 -5.72 20.28
N GLU A 74 29.65 -6.34 19.34
CA GLU A 74 28.74 -7.41 18.99
C GLU A 74 29.52 -8.63 18.49
N GLU A 75 29.25 -9.79 19.06
CA GLU A 75 29.83 -11.03 18.56
C GLU A 75 29.07 -11.52 17.34
N VAL A 76 29.79 -11.83 16.26
CA VAL A 76 29.23 -12.32 14.99
C VAL A 76 29.81 -13.68 14.67
N VAL A 77 28.95 -14.66 14.36
CA VAL A 77 29.38 -15.96 13.84
C VAL A 77 29.04 -16.01 12.35
N ASN A 78 30.08 -16.12 11.54
CA ASN A 78 29.93 -16.33 10.08
C ASN A 78 29.71 -17.81 9.86
N LEU A 79 28.54 -18.20 9.40
CA LEU A 79 28.10 -19.60 9.35
C LEU A 79 28.76 -20.39 8.23
N ASP A 80 29.37 -21.51 8.59
CA ASP A 80 29.84 -22.54 7.64
C ASP A 80 28.80 -23.62 7.46
N SER A 81 28.09 -23.99 8.57
CA SER A 81 26.97 -24.94 8.50
C SER A 81 25.90 -24.58 9.55
N ALA A 82 24.69 -25.05 9.29
CA ALA A 82 23.57 -24.91 10.21
C ALA A 82 22.61 -26.09 10.03
N GLU A 83 22.22 -26.66 11.16
CA GLU A 83 21.26 -27.78 11.21
C GLU A 83 20.11 -27.38 12.14
N LEU A 84 18.88 -27.49 11.65
CA LEU A 84 17.69 -27.17 12.45
C LEU A 84 17.50 -28.25 13.54
N ILE A 85 17.47 -27.82 14.80
CA ILE A 85 17.25 -28.71 15.96
C ILE A 85 15.78 -28.69 16.37
N LEU A 86 15.15 -27.52 16.35
CA LEU A 86 13.77 -27.39 16.84
C LEU A 86 12.98 -26.49 15.95
N UNK A 87 12.07 -26.93 15.38
CA UNK A 87 11.24 -26.26 14.71
C UNK A 87 10.67 -25.27 15.50
N ASN A 88 10.06 -24.41 14.82
CA ASN A 88 9.32 -23.36 15.45
C ASN A 88 7.91 -23.83 15.80
N GLY A 89 7.61 -23.89 17.06
CA GLY A 89 6.29 -24.29 17.56
C GLY A 89 5.20 -23.22 17.37
N GLU A 90 5.48 -22.10 16.76
CA GLU A 90 4.55 -20.98 16.59
C GLU A 90 3.25 -21.40 15.87
N ALA A 91 3.34 -22.26 14.87
CA ALA A 91 2.15 -22.82 14.22
C ALA A 91 1.25 -23.59 15.19
N UNK A 92 1.80 -24.38 16.08
CA UNK A 92 1.18 -25.04 17.03
C UNK A 92 0.64 -24.19 18.03
N UNK A 93 1.29 -23.35 18.41
CA UNK A 93 0.90 -22.49 19.35
C UNK A 93 -0.24 -21.76 18.98
N ARG A 94 -0.26 -21.11 17.73
CA ARG A 94 -1.35 -20.34 17.16
C ARG A 94 -2.59 -21.19 16.90
N LEU A 95 -2.41 -22.31 16.32
CA LEU A 95 -3.54 -23.23 16.06
C LEU A 95 -4.31 -23.56 17.35
N LEU A 96 -3.60 -23.85 18.41
CA LEU A 96 -4.21 -24.18 19.70
C LEU A 96 -4.84 -22.96 20.38
N SER A 97 -4.17 -21.83 20.39
CA SER A 97 -4.62 -20.64 21.12
C SER A 97 -5.72 -19.83 20.40
N GLU A 98 -5.80 -19.94 19.07
CA GLU A 98 -6.77 -19.20 18.28
C GLU A 98 -8.08 -19.97 18.04
N SER A 99 -8.12 -21.24 18.42
CA SER A 99 -9.34 -22.05 18.26
C SER A 99 -10.44 -21.57 19.22
N LYS A 100 -11.56 -21.19 18.70
CA LYS A 100 -12.76 -20.75 19.48
C LYS A 100 -13.38 -21.89 20.28
N LYS A 101 -13.11 -23.11 19.93
CA LYS A 101 -13.66 -24.30 20.62
C LYS A 101 -12.75 -24.81 21.74
N UNK A 102 -11.45 -24.63 21.81
CA UNK A 102 -10.62 -24.98 22.67
C UNK A 102 -10.51 -24.04 23.68
N SER A 103 -11.60 -23.80 24.39
CA SER A 103 -11.61 -22.84 25.50
C SER A 103 -10.64 -23.24 26.63
N GLY A 104 -9.97 -22.23 27.18
CA GLY A 104 -9.01 -22.43 28.28
C GLY A 104 -7.57 -22.70 27.86
N ILE A 105 -7.27 -22.72 26.56
CA ILE A 105 -5.90 -22.84 26.06
C ILE A 105 -5.54 -21.51 25.37
N GLY A 106 -5.02 -20.58 26.13
CA GLY A 106 -4.46 -19.35 25.60
C GLY A 106 -3.04 -19.55 25.13
N ARG A 107 -2.42 -18.48 24.62
CA ARG A 107 -1.08 -18.50 24.01
C ARG A 107 -0.01 -19.05 24.99
N VAL A 108 -0.08 -18.69 26.27
CA VAL A 108 0.90 -19.13 27.28
C VAL A 108 0.82 -20.63 27.49
N LYS A 109 -0.38 -21.19 27.62
CA LYS A 109 -0.57 -22.65 27.80
C LYS A 109 -0.15 -23.41 26.54
N ALA A 110 -0.48 -22.90 25.35
CA ALA A 110 -0.06 -23.51 24.08
C ALA A 110 1.46 -23.52 23.97
N GLN A 111 2.12 -22.43 24.36
CA GLN A 111 3.58 -22.34 24.37
C GLN A 111 4.20 -23.32 25.38
N ASN A 112 3.62 -23.46 26.57
CA ASN A 112 4.07 -24.41 27.59
C ASN A 112 3.94 -25.86 27.12
N LEU A 113 2.85 -26.16 26.39
CA LEU A 113 2.67 -27.48 25.75
C LEU A 113 3.82 -27.78 24.78
N TRP A 114 4.17 -26.78 23.95
CA TRP A 114 5.28 -26.95 23.01
C TRP A 114 6.62 -27.09 23.68
N ILE A 115 6.87 -26.30 24.72
CA ILE A 115 8.14 -26.36 25.49
C ILE A 115 8.29 -27.75 26.13
N GLU A 116 7.22 -28.29 26.69
CA GLU A 116 7.25 -29.59 27.38
C GLU A 116 7.38 -30.76 26.42
N PHE A 117 6.56 -30.77 25.37
CA PHE A 117 6.41 -31.92 24.48
C PHE A 117 7.15 -31.81 23.15
N GLY A 118 7.43 -30.60 22.71
CA GLY A 118 7.94 -30.37 21.35
C GLY A 118 7.05 -31.02 20.33
N GLU A 119 7.62 -31.71 19.36
CA GLU A 119 6.88 -32.49 18.36
C GLU A 119 6.05 -33.66 18.91
N UNK A 120 6.20 -34.00 19.98
CA UNK A 120 5.54 -34.94 20.63
C UNK A 120 4.25 -34.62 20.97
N ILE A 121 3.96 -33.38 20.98
CA ILE A 121 2.61 -32.87 21.24
C ILE A 121 1.61 -33.41 20.26
N PHE A 122 1.96 -33.58 19.02
CA PHE A 122 1.09 -34.13 18.00
C PHE A 122 0.64 -35.54 18.35
N ASP A 123 1.55 -36.38 18.81
CA ASP A 123 1.24 -37.73 19.27
C ASP A 123 0.39 -37.71 20.55
N UNK A 124 0.67 -36.79 21.41
CA UNK A 124 -0.01 -36.63 22.53
C UNK A 124 -1.35 -36.38 22.33
N ILE A 125 -1.72 -35.54 21.42
CA ILE A 125 -3.08 -35.18 21.04
C ILE A 125 -3.77 -36.33 20.29
N GLU A 126 -3.09 -36.92 19.38
CA GLU A 126 -3.64 -37.98 18.53
C GLU A 126 -3.98 -39.25 19.31
N GLN A 127 -3.21 -39.59 20.33
CA GLN A 127 -3.43 -40.77 21.15
C GLN A 127 -4.37 -40.57 22.35
N UNK A 128 -4.59 -39.11 22.56
CA UNK A 128 -5.42 -38.83 23.54
C UNK A 128 -4.81 -38.95 24.87
N ASP A 129 -3.72 -38.74 24.91
CA ASP A 129 -2.97 -38.89 26.17
C ASP A 129 -3.30 -37.77 27.15
N ILE A 130 -4.47 -37.85 27.70
CA ILE A 130 -5.00 -36.85 28.65
C ILE A 130 -4.11 -36.73 29.87
N GLU A 131 -3.58 -37.83 30.36
CA GLU A 131 -2.73 -37.84 31.56
C GLU A 131 -1.45 -37.02 31.41
N SER A 132 -0.81 -37.09 30.23
CA SER A 132 0.39 -36.28 29.95
C SER A 132 0.03 -34.81 29.79
N LEU A 133 -1.08 -34.52 29.16
CA LEU A 133 -1.51 -33.12 28.90
C LEU A 133 -1.91 -32.39 30.19
N LYS A 134 -2.44 -33.12 31.16
CA LYS A 134 -2.90 -32.55 32.44
C LYS A 134 -1.79 -31.84 33.22
N UNK A 135 -0.77 -32.08 32.82
CA UNK A 135 0.33 -31.51 33.42
C UNK A 135 0.52 -30.12 33.12
N ILE A 136 -0.04 -29.71 32.03
CA ILE A 136 0.10 -28.33 31.53
C ILE A 136 -1.25 -27.62 31.49
N ILE A 137 -2.31 -28.30 31.14
CA ILE A 137 -3.67 -27.74 30.96
C ILE A 137 -4.67 -28.52 31.82
N SER A 138 -5.86 -27.98 32.03
CA SER A 138 -6.91 -28.69 32.77
C SER A 138 -7.39 -29.92 32.02
N GLU A 139 -7.90 -30.89 32.75
CA GLU A 139 -8.47 -32.12 32.16
C GLU A 139 -9.54 -31.80 31.11
N GLN A 140 -10.41 -30.84 31.38
CA GLN A 140 -11.44 -30.38 30.48
C GLN A 140 -10.85 -29.80 29.20
N SER A 141 -9.79 -28.99 29.34
CA SER A 141 -9.10 -28.41 28.17
C SER A 141 -8.39 -29.52 27.35
N ALA A 142 -7.82 -30.52 28.02
CA ALA A 142 -7.15 -31.64 27.36
C ALA A 142 -8.16 -32.47 26.52
N LEU A 143 -9.31 -32.75 27.09
CA LEU A 143 -10.38 -33.45 26.35
C LEU A 143 -10.86 -32.67 25.12
N UNK A 144 -10.90 -31.54 25.30
CA UNK A 144 -11.31 -30.69 24.30
C UNK A 144 -10.36 -30.62 23.18
N LEU A 145 -9.31 -30.49 23.54
CA LEU A 145 -8.20 -30.45 22.60
C LEU A 145 -8.15 -31.72 21.75
N CYS A 146 -8.11 -32.85 22.40
CA CYS A 146 -8.01 -34.12 21.70
C CYS A 146 -9.22 -34.40 20.81
N GLU A 147 -10.41 -34.15 21.28
CA GLU A 147 -11.64 -34.36 20.49
C GLU A 147 -11.66 -33.45 19.24
N GLU A 148 -11.39 -32.17 19.44
CA GLU A 148 -11.45 -31.17 18.38
C GLU A 148 -10.44 -31.43 17.26
N PHE A 149 -9.17 -31.57 17.62
CA PHE A 149 -8.12 -31.61 16.61
C PHE A 149 -7.96 -33.00 15.98
N ARG A 150 -8.39 -34.07 16.60
CA ARG A 150 -8.49 -35.41 15.96
C ARG A 150 -9.53 -35.46 14.84
N UNK A 151 -10.30 -34.93 15.26
CA UNK A 151 -11.38 -34.97 14.46
C UNK A 151 -11.24 -34.28 13.23
N LEU A 152 -10.79 -33.31 13.18
CA LEU A 152 -10.54 -32.41 12.06
C LEU A 152 -9.36 -32.85 11.19
N GLY A 153 -8.51 -33.71 11.65
CA GLY A 153 -7.29 -34.11 10.92
C GLY A 153 -6.25 -32.99 10.81
N TYR A 154 -6.46 -31.86 11.45
CA TYR A 154 -5.59 -30.68 11.35
C TYR A 154 -4.20 -30.94 11.90
N ILE A 155 -4.12 -31.67 13.01
CA ILE A 155 -2.85 -31.99 13.69
C ILE A 155 -1.97 -32.85 12.77
N ARG A 156 -2.54 -33.86 12.12
CA ARG A 156 -1.81 -34.69 11.13
C ARG A 156 -1.33 -33.89 9.94
N ALA A 157 -2.20 -33.05 9.41
CA ALA A 157 -1.84 -32.18 8.26
C ALA A 157 -0.73 -31.24 8.63
N LEU A 158 -0.83 -30.60 9.82
CA LEU A 158 0.19 -29.67 10.32
C LEU A 158 1.54 -30.38 10.52
N GLN A 159 1.53 -31.54 11.17
CA GLN A 159 2.71 -32.37 11.41
C GLN A 159 3.40 -32.76 10.09
N SER A 160 2.61 -33.19 9.10
CA SER A 160 3.12 -33.60 7.78
C SER A 160 3.75 -32.41 7.04
N LEU A 161 3.15 -31.24 7.12
CA LEU A 161 3.68 -30.04 6.47
C LEU A 161 4.95 -29.52 7.17
N MET A 162 5.01 -29.62 8.46
CA MET A 162 6.18 -29.21 9.25
C MET A 162 7.43 -30.06 8.98
N UNK A 163 7.23 -30.95 8.50
CA UNK A 163 8.22 -31.79 8.16
C UNK A 163 8.85 -31.51 6.91
N LYS A 164 8.15 -30.74 6.08
CA LYS A 164 8.64 -30.20 4.82
C LYS A 164 9.44 -28.91 5.08
N PRO A 165 10.27 -28.45 4.14
CA PRO A 165 11.02 -27.21 4.33
C PRO A 165 10.14 -25.96 4.10
N LEU A 166 9.05 -25.85 4.86
CA LEU A 166 8.06 -24.78 4.77
C LEU A 166 8.12 -23.92 6.05
N PRO A 167 8.00 -22.58 5.92
CA PRO A 167 7.86 -21.73 7.11
C PRO A 167 6.65 -22.12 7.93
N SER A 168 6.74 -22.01 9.23
CA SER A 168 5.64 -22.39 10.14
C SER A 168 4.34 -21.60 9.87
N UNK A 169 4.47 -20.67 9.47
CA UNK A 169 3.43 -19.84 9.14
C UNK A 169 2.71 -20.27 7.98
N VAL A 170 3.40 -20.60 7.06
CA VAL A 170 2.84 -21.17 5.84
C VAL A 170 2.11 -22.48 6.14
N CYS A 171 2.71 -23.33 6.94
CA CYS A 171 2.07 -24.60 7.36
C CYS A 171 0.70 -24.34 8.00
N LEU A 172 0.64 -23.38 8.92
CA LEU A 172 -0.62 -23.02 9.58
C LEU A 172 -1.63 -22.45 8.61
N ASP A 173 -1.23 -21.55 7.72
CA ASP A 173 -2.11 -20.96 6.71
C ASP A 173 -2.69 -22.03 5.75
N LEU A 174 -1.86 -23.00 5.38
CA LEU A 174 -2.29 -24.10 4.54
C LEU A 174 -3.36 -24.97 5.24
N VAL A 175 -3.14 -25.26 6.52
CA VAL A 175 -4.10 -26.03 7.32
C VAL A 175 -5.41 -25.25 7.49
N LYS A 176 -5.33 -23.94 7.75
CA LYS A 176 -6.51 -23.07 7.85
C LYS A 176 -7.29 -23.00 6.53
N ALA A 177 -6.60 -22.98 5.39
CA ALA A 177 -7.22 -22.88 4.07
C ALA A 177 -7.83 -24.21 3.60
N TYR A 178 -7.15 -25.34 3.86
CA TYR A 178 -7.49 -26.64 3.25
C TYR A 178 -7.83 -27.74 4.27
N GLY A 179 -7.62 -27.48 5.51
CA GLY A 179 -7.95 -28.49 6.53
C GLY A 179 -7.15 -29.78 6.36
N UNK A 180 -7.65 -30.66 6.35
CA UNK A 180 -7.15 -31.87 6.30
C UNK A 180 -6.49 -32.18 5.10
N ASP A 181 -7.13 -31.59 4.07
CA ASP A 181 -6.68 -31.84 2.71
C ASP A 181 -5.40 -31.08 2.37
N ALA A 182 -4.82 -30.30 3.29
CA ALA A 182 -3.70 -29.39 3.01
C ALA A 182 -2.51 -30.10 2.34
N VAL A 183 -2.11 -31.26 2.83
CA VAL A 183 -0.98 -32.01 2.26
C VAL A 183 -1.28 -32.43 0.82
N ASP A 184 -2.48 -32.98 0.57
CA ASP A 184 -2.88 -33.42 -0.76
C ASP A 184 -3.00 -32.25 -1.73
N ARG A 185 -3.51 -31.11 -1.27
CA ARG A 185 -3.65 -29.91 -2.09
C ARG A 185 -2.28 -29.37 -2.53
N VAL A 186 -1.30 -29.37 -1.63
CA VAL A 186 0.07 -28.94 -1.97
C VAL A 186 0.72 -29.96 -2.90
N LYS A 187 0.52 -31.24 -2.66
CA LYS A 187 1.05 -32.33 -3.52
C LYS A 187 0.49 -32.23 -4.94
N GLU A 188 -0.77 -31.94 -5.09
CA GLU A 188 -1.45 -31.71 -6.38
C GLU A 188 -0.88 -30.51 -7.15
N UNK A 189 -0.38 -29.31 -6.49
CA UNK A 189 -0.06 -28.32 -6.96
C UNK A 189 0.86 -27.72 -6.22
N PRO A 190 1.93 -28.13 -6.20
CA PRO A 190 2.90 -27.49 -5.30
C PRO A 190 3.04 -25.99 -5.48
N TYR A 191 2.80 -25.45 -6.65
CA TYR A 191 2.89 -24.00 -6.92
C TYR A 191 1.75 -23.19 -6.27
N ARG A 192 0.77 -23.85 -5.64
CA ARG A 192 -0.18 -23.19 -4.73
C ARG A 192 0.54 -22.47 -3.59
N LEU A 193 1.73 -22.93 -3.23
CA LEU A 193 2.58 -22.32 -2.21
C LEU A 193 2.93 -20.84 -2.53
N LEU A 194 2.88 -20.44 -3.82
CA LEU A 194 3.13 -19.05 -4.21
C LEU A 194 2.12 -18.08 -3.59
N THR A 195 0.89 -18.52 -3.36
CA THR A 195 -0.15 -17.73 -2.68
C THR A 195 0.26 -17.39 -1.23
N PHE A 196 0.98 -18.29 -0.60
CA PHE A 196 1.34 -18.19 0.83
C PHE A 196 2.76 -17.67 1.06
N MET A 197 3.70 -17.93 0.13
CA MET A 197 5.13 -17.63 0.31
C MET A 197 5.63 -16.47 -0.54
N GLN A 198 5.01 -16.20 -1.68
CA GLN A 198 5.36 -15.11 -2.61
C GLN A 198 6.86 -15.04 -2.95
N ASN A 199 7.49 -16.19 -3.08
CA ASN A 199 8.91 -16.32 -3.40
C ASN A 199 9.07 -17.46 -4.42
N TRP A 200 9.18 -17.10 -5.70
CA TRP A 200 9.25 -18.06 -6.79
C TRP A 200 10.37 -19.07 -6.61
N ARG A 201 11.59 -18.58 -6.36
CA ARG A 201 12.78 -19.43 -6.29
C ARG A 201 12.63 -20.52 -5.24
N ARG A 202 12.15 -20.13 -4.06
CA ARG A 202 11.97 -21.05 -2.92
C ARG A 202 10.85 -22.06 -3.20
N VAL A 203 9.71 -21.59 -3.72
CA VAL A 203 8.59 -22.48 -4.05
C VAL A 203 8.98 -23.45 -5.17
N ASP A 204 9.68 -22.97 -6.19
CA ASP A 204 10.16 -23.82 -7.29
C ASP A 204 11.11 -24.91 -6.78
N ASP A 205 12.04 -24.54 -5.89
CA ASP A 205 12.95 -25.51 -5.26
C ASP A 205 12.17 -26.57 -4.47
N ILE A 206 11.20 -26.16 -3.67
CA ILE A 206 10.35 -27.09 -2.90
C ILE A 206 9.55 -28.00 -3.84
N ALA A 207 8.93 -27.43 -4.86
CA ALA A 207 8.13 -28.20 -5.83
C ALA A 207 8.98 -29.27 -6.52
N ARG A 208 10.18 -28.91 -6.91
CA ARG A 208 11.08 -29.81 -7.65
C ARG A 208 11.68 -30.90 -6.73
N HIS A 209 12.16 -30.52 -5.57
CA HIS A 209 12.92 -31.41 -4.69
C HIS A 209 12.05 -32.20 -3.69
N GLU A 210 10.96 -31.61 -3.19
CA GLU A 210 10.07 -32.27 -2.23
C GLU A 210 8.88 -32.96 -2.89
N PHE A 211 8.44 -32.47 -4.04
CA PHE A 211 7.22 -32.98 -4.72
C PHE A 211 7.52 -33.55 -6.10
N GLY A 212 8.79 -33.61 -6.51
CA GLY A 212 9.21 -34.30 -7.72
C GLY A 212 8.78 -33.66 -9.03
N ILE A 213 8.54 -32.35 -9.07
CA ILE A 213 8.16 -31.65 -10.28
C ILE A 213 9.37 -31.55 -11.22
N ASP A 214 9.20 -32.05 -12.45
CA ASP A 214 10.24 -32.01 -13.47
C ASP A 214 10.45 -30.57 -13.98
N VAL A 215 11.67 -30.27 -14.41
CA VAL A 215 12.04 -28.98 -15.00
C VAL A 215 11.11 -28.61 -16.15
N SER A 216 10.68 -29.59 -16.94
CA SER A 216 9.82 -29.40 -18.12
C SER A 216 8.33 -29.58 -17.82
N ASP A 217 7.93 -29.76 -16.57
CA ASP A 217 6.54 -29.98 -16.18
C ASP A 217 5.67 -28.78 -16.52
N SER A 218 4.53 -29.03 -17.15
CA SER A 218 3.56 -27.99 -17.48
C SER A 218 3.09 -27.16 -16.26
N UNK A 219 3.10 -27.61 -15.06
CA UNK A 219 2.80 -26.99 -13.96
C UNK A 219 3.66 -25.93 -13.67
N ARG A 220 4.92 -26.31 -13.79
CA ARG A 220 6.01 -25.36 -13.59
C ARG A 220 5.96 -24.19 -14.58
N MET A 221 5.79 -24.49 -15.83
CA MET A 221 5.72 -23.49 -16.90
C MET A 221 4.52 -22.56 -16.72
N ARG A 222 3.38 -23.13 -16.40
CA ARG A 222 2.15 -22.38 -16.13
C ARG A 222 2.34 -21.44 -14.92
N ALA A 223 2.90 -21.97 -13.85
CA ALA A 223 3.16 -21.18 -12.63
C ALA A 223 4.13 -20.05 -12.91
N ALA A 224 5.14 -20.28 -13.70
CA ALA A 224 6.10 -19.25 -14.10
C ALA A 224 5.45 -18.12 -14.91
N UNK A 225 4.73 -18.45 -15.70
CA UNK A 225 4.06 -17.55 -16.42
C UNK A 225 3.22 -16.73 -15.64
N ASN A 226 2.37 -17.28 -14.83
CA ASN A 226 1.48 -16.58 -13.91
C ASN A 226 2.25 -15.68 -12.94
N GLU A 227 3.32 -16.18 -12.37
CA GLU A 227 4.18 -15.40 -11.47
C GLU A 227 4.79 -14.18 -12.18
N ALA A 228 5.20 -14.33 -13.42
CA ALA A 228 5.73 -13.21 -14.22
C ALA A 228 4.66 -12.12 -14.40
N LEU A 229 3.44 -12.51 -14.73
CA LEU A 229 2.33 -11.58 -14.91
C LEU A 229 1.92 -10.93 -13.57
N LEU A 230 1.93 -11.70 -12.48
CA LEU A 230 1.65 -11.16 -11.14
C LEU A 230 2.73 -10.17 -10.70
N SER A 231 3.99 -10.47 -10.97
CA SER A 231 5.10 -9.56 -10.71
C SER A 231 4.88 -8.21 -11.43
N ARG A 232 4.43 -8.27 -12.67
CA ARG A 232 4.11 -7.07 -13.45
C ARG A 232 2.86 -6.35 -12.91
N PHE A 233 1.88 -7.10 -12.46
CA PHE A 233 0.67 -6.54 -11.82
C PHE A 233 1.04 -5.75 -10.56
N ASN A 234 1.93 -6.30 -9.77
CA ASN A 234 2.43 -5.61 -8.58
C ASN A 234 3.22 -4.33 -8.92
N UNK A 235 3.60 -4.20 -10.10
CA UNK A 235 4.22 -3.13 -10.56
C UNK A 235 3.41 -2.20 -11.20
N GLY A 236 2.12 -2.48 -11.26
CA GLY A 236 1.10 -1.60 -11.79
C GLY A 236 0.50 -1.99 -13.12
N ASN A 237 0.99 -3.02 -13.76
CA ASN A 237 0.57 -3.45 -15.09
C ASN A 237 -0.56 -4.48 -15.02
N THR A 238 -1.63 -4.30 -15.79
CA THR A 238 -2.72 -5.28 -15.88
C THR A 238 -2.60 -6.18 -17.10
N ALA A 239 -1.61 -5.93 -17.95
CA ALA A 239 -1.35 -6.71 -19.16
C ALA A 239 0.14 -6.63 -19.51
N ALA A 240 0.56 -7.43 -20.47
CA ALA A 240 1.93 -7.41 -20.98
C ALA A 240 1.96 -7.85 -22.43
N ASN A 241 2.88 -7.33 -23.22
CA ASN A 241 3.14 -7.92 -24.52
C ASN A 241 4.07 -9.13 -24.37
N LEU A 242 4.16 -9.95 -25.41
CA LEU A 242 4.93 -11.19 -25.38
C LEU A 242 6.41 -10.96 -25.02
N LYS A 243 7.00 -9.91 -25.57
CA LYS A 243 8.40 -9.54 -25.27
C LYS A 243 8.60 -9.24 -23.79
N GLN A 244 7.64 -8.54 -23.18
CA GLN A 244 7.69 -8.20 -21.74
C GLN A 244 7.53 -9.44 -20.86
N VAL A 245 6.65 -10.37 -21.23
CA VAL A 245 6.48 -11.65 -20.51
C VAL A 245 7.80 -12.42 -20.54
N LYS A 246 8.40 -12.57 -21.72
CA LYS A 246 9.68 -13.27 -21.90
C LYS A 246 10.79 -12.62 -21.08
N ALA A 247 10.90 -11.29 -21.12
CA ALA A 247 11.92 -10.55 -20.37
C ALA A 247 11.75 -10.75 -18.85
N THR A 248 10.50 -10.74 -18.35
CA THR A 248 10.23 -10.97 -16.93
C THR A 248 10.59 -12.40 -16.53
N ILE A 249 10.28 -13.39 -17.37
CA ILE A 249 10.67 -14.79 -17.13
C ILE A 249 12.18 -14.90 -17.00
N GLU A 250 12.93 -14.29 -17.92
CA GLU A 250 14.39 -14.37 -17.92
C GLU A 250 15.03 -13.60 -16.76
N ASN A 251 14.57 -12.39 -16.48
CA ASN A 251 15.23 -11.47 -15.54
C ASN A 251 14.75 -11.61 -14.10
N THR A 252 13.47 -11.93 -13.89
CA THR A 252 12.85 -12.00 -12.56
C THR A 252 12.67 -13.42 -12.07
N ILE A 253 12.23 -14.31 -12.97
CA ILE A 253 11.98 -15.73 -12.66
C ILE A 253 13.25 -16.56 -12.86
N SER A 254 14.18 -16.07 -13.67
CA SER A 254 15.46 -16.73 -13.98
C SER A 254 15.29 -18.08 -14.70
N MET A 255 14.37 -18.12 -15.67
CA MET A 255 14.11 -19.29 -16.51
C MET A 255 14.30 -18.92 -17.97
N ASN A 256 14.62 -19.92 -18.81
CA ASN A 256 14.62 -19.77 -20.26
C ASN A 256 13.19 -19.50 -20.75
N SER A 257 13.01 -18.51 -21.60
CA SER A 257 11.67 -18.04 -22.02
C SER A 257 11.11 -18.74 -23.26
N GLN A 258 11.79 -19.74 -23.81
CA GLN A 258 11.34 -20.41 -25.03
C GLN A 258 9.98 -21.11 -24.92
N PHE A 259 9.60 -21.53 -23.71
CA PHE A 259 8.33 -22.19 -23.45
C PHE A 259 7.12 -21.26 -23.47
N VAL A 260 7.30 -19.96 -23.37
CA VAL A 260 6.21 -18.98 -23.08
C VAL A 260 5.11 -19.03 -24.13
N GLU A 261 5.46 -19.00 -25.42
CA GLU A 261 4.47 -19.00 -26.51
C GLU A 261 3.59 -20.25 -26.47
N LYS A 262 4.20 -21.43 -26.30
CA LYS A 262 3.50 -22.71 -26.25
C LYS A 262 2.60 -22.79 -24.99
N ALA A 263 3.09 -22.34 -23.84
CA ALA A 263 2.32 -22.33 -22.60
C ALA A 263 1.08 -21.44 -22.72
N LEU A 264 1.21 -20.28 -23.33
CA LEU A 264 0.09 -19.37 -23.54
C LEU A 264 -0.96 -19.94 -24.49
N GLU A 265 -0.55 -20.72 -25.49
CA GLU A 265 -1.47 -21.39 -26.42
C GLU A 265 -2.29 -22.48 -25.69
N VAL A 266 -1.60 -23.30 -24.90
CA VAL A 266 -2.23 -24.43 -24.17
C VAL A 266 -3.21 -23.94 -23.10
N GLU A 267 -2.86 -22.89 -22.37
CA GLU A 267 -3.65 -22.39 -21.24
C GLU A 267 -4.58 -21.21 -21.59
N GLY A 268 -4.60 -20.85 -22.87
CA GLY A 268 -5.40 -19.70 -23.32
C GLY A 268 -6.87 -19.85 -22.98
N GLY A 269 -7.44 -18.80 -22.39
CA GLY A 269 -8.85 -18.74 -22.03
C GLY A 269 -9.18 -19.12 -20.59
N LYS A 270 -8.30 -19.85 -19.91
CA LYS A 270 -8.51 -20.23 -18.49
C LYS A 270 -7.75 -19.35 -17.52
N LEU A 271 -6.46 -19.13 -17.77
CA LEU A 271 -5.60 -18.33 -16.90
C LEU A 271 -5.22 -16.99 -17.52
N PHE A 272 -5.29 -16.91 -18.83
CA PHE A 272 -4.86 -15.73 -19.59
C PHE A 272 -5.85 -15.44 -20.71
N LYS A 273 -6.04 -14.18 -21.02
CA LYS A 273 -6.74 -13.74 -22.24
C LYS A 273 -5.72 -13.10 -23.18
N LYS A 274 -5.82 -13.40 -24.47
CA LYS A 274 -5.02 -12.76 -25.49
C LYS A 274 -5.87 -11.73 -26.24
N SER A 275 -5.38 -10.53 -26.37
CA SER A 275 -5.83 -9.57 -27.35
C SER A 275 -4.76 -9.52 -28.46
N GLU A 276 -4.96 -8.72 -29.48
CA GLU A 276 -4.07 -8.68 -30.66
C GLU A 276 -2.60 -8.56 -30.30
N ARG A 277 -2.26 -7.75 -29.29
CA ARG A 277 -0.88 -7.46 -28.92
C ARG A 277 -0.53 -7.73 -27.46
N LEU A 278 -1.52 -8.09 -26.65
CA LEU A 278 -1.34 -8.19 -25.21
C LEU A 278 -1.79 -9.54 -24.67
N VAL A 279 -1.13 -9.94 -23.59
CA VAL A 279 -1.52 -11.06 -22.74
C VAL A 279 -2.07 -10.47 -21.45
N HIS A 280 -3.27 -10.87 -21.07
CA HIS A 280 -3.96 -10.36 -19.88
C HIS A 280 -4.12 -11.49 -18.86
N PRO A 281 -3.60 -11.34 -17.63
CA PRO A 281 -3.98 -12.28 -16.56
C PRO A 281 -5.49 -12.26 -16.37
N ILE A 282 -6.10 -13.38 -16.06
CA ILE A 282 -7.56 -13.50 -16.06
C ILE A 282 -8.23 -12.58 -15.01
N GLY A 283 -7.65 -12.45 -13.81
CA GLY A 283 -8.21 -11.59 -12.76
C GLY A 283 -8.30 -10.13 -13.19
N PRO A 284 -7.16 -9.50 -13.53
CA PRO A 284 -7.18 -8.12 -14.05
C PRO A 284 -8.06 -7.95 -15.29
N TRP A 285 -8.07 -8.94 -16.20
CA TRP A 285 -8.92 -8.91 -17.38
C TRP A 285 -10.40 -8.81 -17.02
N LEU A 286 -10.84 -9.64 -16.07
CA LEU A 286 -12.24 -9.64 -15.61
C LEU A 286 -12.60 -8.32 -14.95
N MET A 287 -11.71 -7.77 -14.13
CA MET A 287 -11.94 -6.45 -13.50
C MET A 287 -12.09 -5.34 -14.54
N GLU A 288 -11.17 -5.26 -15.50
CA GLU A 288 -11.21 -4.22 -16.54
C GLU A 288 -12.40 -4.39 -17.48
N THR A 289 -12.78 -5.63 -17.79
CA THR A 289 -13.96 -5.92 -18.61
C THR A 289 -15.24 -5.47 -17.90
N MET A 290 -15.35 -5.75 -16.59
CA MET A 290 -16.51 -5.31 -15.78
C MET A 290 -16.59 -3.78 -15.75
N ILE A 291 -15.46 -3.11 -15.52
CA ILE A 291 -15.41 -1.64 -15.53
C ILE A 291 -15.90 -1.09 -16.88
N ALA A 292 -15.37 -1.64 -17.98
CA ALA A 292 -15.72 -1.20 -19.33
C ALA A 292 -17.21 -1.41 -19.63
N GLU A 293 -17.73 -2.58 -19.30
CA GLU A 293 -19.16 -2.91 -19.51
C GLU A 293 -20.07 -1.95 -18.74
N LYS A 294 -19.74 -1.64 -17.51
CA LYS A 294 -20.53 -0.72 -16.66
C LYS A 294 -20.49 0.72 -17.17
N ILE A 295 -19.35 1.17 -17.68
CA ILE A 295 -19.22 2.49 -18.29
C ILE A 295 -20.08 2.55 -19.57
N VAL A 296 -19.92 1.56 -20.45
CA VAL A 296 -20.65 1.53 -21.74
C VAL A 296 -22.16 1.43 -21.50
N ALA A 297 -22.59 0.64 -20.51
CA ALA A 297 -24.03 0.51 -20.16
C ALA A 297 -24.60 1.89 -19.77
N ARG A 298 -23.87 2.68 -18.99
CA ARG A 298 -24.30 4.03 -18.63
C ARG A 298 -24.38 4.93 -19.86
N LEU A 299 -23.40 4.88 -20.73
CA LEU A 299 -23.35 5.72 -21.93
C LEU A 299 -24.47 5.39 -22.92
N LYS A 300 -24.99 4.15 -22.90
CA LYS A 300 -26.13 3.73 -23.74
C LYS A 300 -27.47 4.21 -23.20
N GLN A 301 -27.55 4.52 -21.92
CA GLN A 301 -28.79 5.04 -21.33
C GLN A 301 -28.98 6.50 -21.66
N ARG A 302 -30.23 6.93 -21.70
CA ARG A 302 -30.54 8.35 -21.85
C ARG A 302 -30.03 9.07 -20.59
N SER A 303 -29.49 10.25 -20.81
CA SER A 303 -29.05 11.12 -19.72
C SER A 303 -30.21 11.34 -18.74
N HIS A 304 -29.94 11.23 -17.46
CA HIS A 304 -30.88 11.53 -16.40
C HIS A 304 -30.85 13.02 -16.00
N GLY A 305 -29.95 13.77 -16.59
CA GLY A 305 -29.84 15.20 -16.33
C GLY A 305 -30.84 16.04 -17.10
N PRO A 306 -30.75 17.36 -16.98
CA PRO A 306 -31.66 18.27 -17.67
C PRO A 306 -31.70 18.03 -19.19
N GLU A 307 -32.87 17.80 -19.72
CA GLU A 307 -33.07 17.53 -21.15
C GLU A 307 -32.83 18.78 -22.02
N SER A 308 -33.08 19.96 -21.44
CA SER A 308 -33.00 21.24 -22.16
C SER A 308 -31.69 21.97 -21.82
N ILE A 309 -30.93 22.30 -22.83
CA ILE A 309 -29.72 23.15 -22.68
C ILE A 309 -30.12 24.52 -22.14
N ASP A 310 -31.28 25.04 -22.54
CA ASP A 310 -31.80 26.32 -22.06
C ASP A 310 -32.02 26.31 -20.54
N HIS A 311 -32.48 25.18 -20.00
CA HIS A 311 -32.70 24.99 -18.56
C HIS A 311 -31.35 25.03 -17.82
N ILE A 312 -30.35 24.33 -18.35
CA ILE A 312 -28.99 24.33 -17.78
C ILE A 312 -28.37 25.73 -17.84
N ASP A 313 -28.50 26.42 -18.98
CA ASP A 313 -27.99 27.77 -19.14
C ASP A 313 -28.62 28.75 -18.15
N ALA A 314 -29.93 28.62 -17.87
CA ALA A 314 -30.60 29.42 -16.83
C ALA A 314 -30.03 29.14 -15.46
N ALA A 315 -29.76 27.86 -15.14
CA ALA A 315 -29.14 27.46 -13.87
C ALA A 315 -27.73 28.01 -13.72
N ILE A 316 -26.93 27.98 -14.79
CA ILE A 316 -25.57 28.55 -14.83
C ILE A 316 -25.62 30.07 -14.60
N ASP A 317 -26.52 30.77 -15.28
CA ASP A 317 -26.68 32.23 -15.11
C ASP A 317 -27.04 32.56 -13.65
N ALA A 318 -27.96 31.80 -13.05
CA ALA A 318 -28.32 31.96 -11.62
C ALA A 318 -27.11 31.71 -10.70
N TYR A 319 -26.33 30.67 -10.98
CA TYR A 319 -25.11 30.33 -10.22
C TYR A 319 -24.09 31.47 -10.28
N GLU A 320 -23.84 32.02 -11.49
CA GLU A 320 -22.93 33.17 -11.67
C GLU A 320 -23.40 34.38 -10.88
N ASN A 321 -24.69 34.69 -10.94
CA ASN A 321 -25.27 35.87 -10.27
C ASN A 321 -25.23 35.71 -8.73
N GLU A 322 -25.56 34.54 -8.22
CA GLU A 322 -25.57 34.26 -6.77
C GLU A 322 -24.19 34.32 -6.17
N ASN A 323 -23.15 33.97 -6.92
CA ASN A 323 -21.77 33.84 -6.44
C ASN A 323 -20.85 34.96 -6.94
N PHE A 324 -21.37 35.91 -7.71
CA PHE A 324 -20.61 37.05 -8.23
C PHE A 324 -19.36 36.62 -9.02
N ILE A 325 -19.56 35.61 -9.90
CA ILE A 325 -18.48 35.04 -10.73
C ILE A 325 -18.86 35.07 -12.20
N ASP A 326 -17.83 35.08 -13.05
CA ASP A 326 -17.96 34.91 -14.49
C ASP A 326 -17.23 33.63 -14.89
N LEU A 327 -17.96 32.65 -15.38
CA LEU A 327 -17.38 31.37 -15.81
C LEU A 327 -16.78 31.55 -17.22
N THR A 328 -15.69 30.85 -17.47
CA THR A 328 -15.12 30.76 -18.82
C THR A 328 -16.02 29.89 -19.68
N THR A 329 -15.85 29.96 -21.00
CA THR A 329 -16.58 29.11 -21.96
C THR A 329 -16.30 27.64 -21.65
N GLU A 330 -15.03 27.28 -21.35
CA GLU A 330 -14.65 25.91 -20.94
C GLU A 330 -15.44 25.45 -19.74
N GLN A 331 -15.56 26.31 -18.72
CA GLN A 331 -16.27 25.98 -17.48
C GLN A 331 -17.76 25.77 -17.74
N ARG A 332 -18.38 26.64 -18.53
CA ARG A 332 -19.82 26.50 -18.90
C ARG A 332 -20.04 25.18 -19.67
N ASP A 333 -19.17 24.89 -20.66
CA ASP A 333 -19.25 23.65 -21.45
C ASP A 333 -19.11 22.42 -20.56
N ALA A 334 -18.20 22.47 -19.57
CA ALA A 334 -18.00 21.38 -18.59
C ALA A 334 -19.26 21.14 -17.77
N ILE A 335 -19.92 22.20 -17.31
CA ILE A 335 -21.17 22.10 -16.54
C ILE A 335 -22.27 21.46 -17.40
N VAL A 336 -22.44 21.93 -18.63
CA VAL A 336 -23.47 21.39 -19.56
C VAL A 336 -23.21 19.89 -19.79
N LEU A 337 -21.99 19.54 -20.15
CA LEU A 337 -21.64 18.14 -20.46
C LEU A 337 -21.86 17.24 -19.21
N SER A 338 -21.35 17.64 -18.06
CA SER A 338 -21.40 16.83 -16.84
C SER A 338 -22.81 16.71 -16.28
N ALA A 339 -23.66 17.76 -16.42
CA ALA A 339 -25.03 17.70 -15.97
C ALA A 339 -25.87 16.75 -16.85
N ARG A 340 -25.56 16.64 -18.16
CA ARG A 340 -26.31 15.83 -19.09
C ARG A 340 -25.85 14.39 -19.24
N ALA A 341 -24.53 14.14 -19.07
CA ALA A 341 -23.95 12.81 -19.31
C ALA A 341 -24.13 11.90 -18.11
N SER A 342 -24.47 10.64 -18.36
CA SER A 342 -24.59 9.63 -17.30
C SER A 342 -23.23 9.15 -16.76
N PHE A 343 -22.16 9.38 -17.52
CA PHE A 343 -20.77 9.15 -17.10
C PHE A 343 -19.90 10.20 -17.78
N SER A 344 -19.12 10.93 -16.99
CA SER A 344 -18.28 12.00 -17.55
C SER A 344 -17.06 12.30 -16.68
N LEU A 345 -16.09 12.99 -17.29
CA LEU A 345 -14.86 13.42 -16.62
C LEU A 345 -14.76 14.94 -16.63
N ILE A 346 -14.32 15.51 -15.51
CA ILE A 346 -13.89 16.91 -15.39
C ILE A 346 -12.38 16.87 -15.10
N LEU A 347 -11.58 17.27 -16.07
CA LEU A 347 -10.12 17.17 -16.00
C LEU A 347 -9.49 18.55 -15.98
N GLY A 348 -8.40 18.70 -15.24
CA GLY A 348 -7.64 19.94 -15.23
C GLY A 348 -6.60 20.01 -14.16
N GLY A 349 -5.63 20.88 -14.35
CA GLY A 349 -4.56 21.13 -13.41
C GLY A 349 -4.93 22.12 -12.32
N ALA A 350 -3.92 22.53 -11.57
CA ALA A 350 -4.07 23.51 -10.51
C ALA A 350 -4.54 24.87 -11.10
N GLY A 351 -5.50 25.49 -10.44
CA GLY A 351 -5.98 26.82 -10.82
C GLY A 351 -6.96 26.85 -11.99
N CYS A 352 -7.39 25.70 -12.49
CA CYS A 352 -8.31 25.64 -13.62
C CYS A 352 -9.80 25.67 -13.21
N GLY A 353 -10.09 25.69 -11.91
CA GLY A 353 -11.45 25.87 -11.42
C GLY A 353 -12.32 24.64 -11.44
N LYS A 354 -11.77 23.47 -11.20
CA LYS A 354 -12.53 22.21 -11.15
C LYS A 354 -13.66 22.25 -10.10
N THR A 355 -13.37 22.79 -8.92
CA THR A 355 -14.37 22.90 -7.84
C THR A 355 -15.51 23.87 -8.23
N THR A 356 -15.18 24.97 -8.86
CA THR A 356 -16.16 25.95 -9.35
C THR A 356 -17.11 25.30 -10.35
N VAL A 357 -16.57 24.52 -11.29
CA VAL A 357 -17.37 23.76 -12.27
C VAL A 357 -18.27 22.75 -11.54
N LEU A 358 -17.73 22.05 -10.57
CA LEU A 358 -18.47 21.01 -9.84
C LEU A 358 -19.68 21.59 -9.11
N LYS A 359 -19.51 22.75 -8.46
CA LYS A 359 -20.61 23.44 -7.78
C LYS A 359 -21.68 23.89 -8.78
N GLY A 360 -21.26 24.33 -9.96
CA GLY A 360 -22.16 24.67 -11.08
C GLY A 360 -22.97 23.47 -11.58
N VAL A 361 -22.31 22.31 -11.66
CA VAL A 361 -22.98 21.04 -12.02
C VAL A 361 -24.06 20.70 -10.99
N TYR A 362 -23.75 20.84 -9.70
CA TYR A 362 -24.69 20.55 -8.64
C TYR A 362 -25.92 21.49 -8.72
N LYS A 363 -25.69 22.75 -9.03
CA LYS A 363 -26.76 23.74 -9.21
C LYS A 363 -27.67 23.36 -10.38
N ALA A 364 -27.07 22.94 -11.49
CA ALA A 364 -27.84 22.51 -12.66
C ALA A 364 -28.67 21.27 -12.39
N LEU A 365 -28.10 20.30 -11.69
CA LEU A 365 -28.78 19.04 -11.31
C LEU A 365 -29.94 19.32 -10.33
N GLU A 366 -29.72 20.17 -9.33
CA GLU A 366 -30.74 20.52 -8.35
C GLU A 366 -31.90 21.29 -8.97
N SER A 367 -31.65 22.11 -10.01
CA SER A 367 -32.68 22.90 -10.68
C SER A 367 -33.63 22.04 -11.50
N ASP A 368 -33.14 20.88 -12.00
CA ASP A 368 -33.93 19.99 -12.87
C ASP A 368 -34.64 18.88 -12.09
N THR A 369 -33.96 18.29 -11.14
CA THR A 369 -34.43 17.10 -10.44
C THR A 369 -34.62 17.38 -8.95
N ALA A 370 -35.91 17.49 -8.55
CA ALA A 370 -36.25 17.63 -7.15
C ALA A 370 -35.80 16.35 -6.41
N GLY A 371 -35.06 16.54 -5.31
CA GLY A 371 -34.57 15.45 -4.47
C GLY A 371 -33.31 14.76 -4.98
N VAL A 372 -32.57 15.39 -5.92
CA VAL A 372 -31.26 14.86 -6.33
C VAL A 372 -30.34 14.74 -5.13
N ARG A 373 -29.62 13.61 -5.04
CA ARG A 373 -28.70 13.34 -3.94
C ARG A 373 -27.28 13.21 -4.49
N ILE A 374 -26.39 14.04 -3.98
CA ILE A 374 -24.99 14.08 -4.39
C ILE A 374 -24.15 13.31 -3.39
N HIS A 375 -23.42 12.29 -3.85
CA HIS A 375 -22.52 11.48 -3.05
C HIS A 375 -21.09 11.77 -3.48
N GLN A 376 -20.38 12.58 -2.68
CA GLN A 376 -19.00 12.94 -2.97
C GLN A 376 -18.08 11.93 -2.28
N ILE A 377 -17.15 11.33 -3.02
CA ILE A 377 -16.22 10.35 -2.50
C ILE A 377 -14.80 10.61 -3.02
N ALA A 378 -13.81 10.21 -2.23
CA ALA A 378 -12.39 10.28 -2.59
C ALA A 378 -11.65 9.13 -1.91
N LEU A 379 -10.46 8.80 -2.41
CA LEU A 379 -9.70 7.65 -1.89
C LEU A 379 -9.19 7.91 -0.46
N SER A 380 -8.76 9.14 -0.15
CA SER A 380 -8.20 9.48 1.16
C SER A 380 -9.15 10.34 1.99
N GLY A 381 -9.03 10.25 3.31
CA GLY A 381 -9.81 11.06 4.25
C GLY A 381 -9.56 12.56 4.07
N ARG A 382 -8.33 12.95 3.83
CA ARG A 382 -7.97 14.37 3.63
C ARG A 382 -8.58 14.92 2.34
N ALA A 383 -8.55 14.14 1.27
CA ALA A 383 -9.18 14.55 0.00
C ALA A 383 -10.70 14.70 0.18
N ALA A 384 -11.35 13.77 0.87
CA ALA A 384 -12.79 13.84 1.16
C ALA A 384 -13.11 15.07 2.00
N GLN A 385 -12.35 15.32 3.07
CA GLN A 385 -12.53 16.49 3.92
C GLN A 385 -12.40 17.79 3.14
N ARG A 386 -11.37 17.91 2.31
CA ARG A 386 -11.12 19.09 1.47
C ARG A 386 -12.27 19.31 0.48
N MET A 387 -12.77 18.24 -0.12
CA MET A 387 -13.91 18.27 -1.02
C MET A 387 -15.16 18.82 -0.32
N GLN A 388 -15.43 18.32 0.89
CA GLN A 388 -16.56 18.78 1.69
C GLN A 388 -16.45 20.28 2.04
N GLU A 389 -15.26 20.71 2.45
CA GLU A 389 -15.00 22.12 2.80
C GLU A 389 -15.16 23.04 1.59
N SER A 390 -14.72 22.63 0.41
CA SER A 390 -14.71 23.46 -0.79
C SER A 390 -16.08 23.50 -1.49
N THR A 391 -16.88 22.43 -1.44
CA THR A 391 -18.17 22.36 -2.13
C THR A 391 -19.35 22.64 -1.19
N GLY A 392 -19.20 22.44 0.12
CA GLY A 392 -20.28 22.52 1.10
C GLY A 392 -21.17 21.29 1.13
N PHE A 393 -20.90 20.26 0.35
CA PHE A 393 -21.65 18.99 0.34
C PHE A 393 -20.89 17.93 1.15
N PRO A 394 -21.59 17.03 1.84
CA PRO A 394 -20.92 15.95 2.56
C PRO A 394 -20.05 15.09 1.64
N ALA A 395 -18.88 14.69 2.13
CA ALA A 395 -17.95 13.82 1.40
C ALA A 395 -17.41 12.75 2.32
N ARG A 396 -17.09 11.60 1.77
CA ARG A 396 -16.54 10.47 2.51
C ARG A 396 -15.52 9.72 1.65
N THR A 397 -14.80 8.81 2.28
CA THR A 397 -13.84 8.00 1.54
C THR A 397 -14.56 6.92 0.73
N ILE A 398 -13.89 6.44 -0.32
CA ILE A 398 -14.38 5.33 -1.12
C ILE A 398 -14.66 4.11 -0.23
N ALA A 399 -13.78 3.82 0.71
CA ALA A 399 -13.97 2.67 1.62
C ALA A 399 -15.23 2.83 2.48
N ALA A 400 -15.45 4.02 3.05
CA ALA A 400 -16.65 4.31 3.86
C ALA A 400 -17.93 4.17 3.00
N PHE A 401 -17.90 4.70 1.79
CA PHE A 401 -19.00 4.60 0.85
C PHE A 401 -19.33 3.13 0.52
N LEU A 402 -18.31 2.33 0.24
CA LEU A 402 -18.49 0.90 -0.08
C LEU A 402 -18.95 0.08 1.13
N GLN A 403 -18.63 0.51 2.35
CA GLN A 403 -19.13 -0.13 3.58
C GLN A 403 -20.60 0.16 3.85
N GLY A 404 -21.19 1.12 3.14
CA GLY A 404 -22.60 1.46 3.27
C GLY A 404 -22.94 2.13 4.60
N GLN A 405 -22.06 2.99 5.12
CA GLN A 405 -22.22 3.60 6.44
C GLN A 405 -23.48 4.46 6.59
N GLU A 406 -23.88 5.14 5.53
CA GLU A 406 -25.08 5.99 5.52
C GLU A 406 -26.19 5.44 4.64
N VAL A 407 -25.84 4.96 3.45
CA VAL A 407 -26.76 4.39 2.48
C VAL A 407 -26.06 3.20 1.85
N LYS A 408 -26.77 2.09 1.68
CA LYS A 408 -26.23 0.94 0.94
C LYS A 408 -26.05 1.33 -0.52
N VAL A 409 -24.88 1.02 -1.09
CA VAL A 409 -24.55 1.38 -2.47
C VAL A 409 -25.58 0.80 -3.44
N GLU A 410 -26.01 -0.42 -3.21
CA GLU A 410 -26.95 -1.15 -4.05
C GLU A 410 -28.37 -0.56 -4.05
N ASP A 411 -28.71 0.28 -3.06
CA ASP A 411 -30.02 0.92 -2.91
C ASP A 411 -30.09 2.29 -3.61
N LEU A 412 -28.98 2.78 -4.20
CA LEU A 412 -28.97 4.04 -4.95
C LEU A 412 -29.83 3.93 -6.21
N GLY A 413 -30.44 5.02 -6.62
CA GLY A 413 -31.36 5.09 -7.76
C GLY A 413 -31.05 6.20 -8.74
N PRO A 414 -31.97 6.44 -9.68
CA PRO A 414 -31.76 7.44 -10.76
C PRO A 414 -31.54 8.87 -10.28
N GLU A 415 -32.00 9.20 -9.08
CA GLU A 415 -31.85 10.52 -8.47
C GLU A 415 -30.47 10.69 -7.78
N ASP A 416 -29.67 9.63 -7.73
CA ASP A 416 -28.37 9.68 -7.08
C ASP A 416 -27.26 9.95 -8.08
N VAL A 417 -26.30 10.78 -7.66
CA VAL A 417 -25.11 11.13 -8.44
C VAL A 417 -23.88 10.85 -7.58
N VAL A 418 -22.96 10.07 -8.09
CA VAL A 418 -21.68 9.77 -7.41
C VAL A 418 -20.58 10.59 -8.07
N VAL A 419 -19.88 11.40 -7.28
CA VAL A 419 -18.76 12.23 -7.73
C VAL A 419 -17.49 11.72 -7.07
N ILE A 420 -16.52 11.31 -7.89
CA ILE A 420 -15.24 10.77 -7.41
C ILE A 420 -14.16 11.81 -7.68
N ASP A 421 -13.63 12.41 -6.61
CA ASP A 421 -12.56 13.40 -6.73
C ASP A 421 -11.19 12.74 -6.54
N GLU A 422 -10.16 13.45 -6.98
CA GLU A 422 -8.78 12.95 -7.00
C GLU A 422 -8.72 11.56 -7.69
N ALA A 423 -9.42 11.45 -8.80
CA ALA A 423 -9.65 10.16 -9.49
C ALA A 423 -8.37 9.59 -10.09
N SER A 424 -7.29 10.39 -10.24
CA SER A 424 -5.97 9.88 -10.65
C SER A 424 -5.40 8.86 -9.65
N MET A 425 -5.87 8.88 -8.40
CA MET A 425 -5.44 7.95 -7.35
C MET A 425 -6.18 6.62 -7.37
N VAL A 426 -7.27 6.50 -8.13
CA VAL A 426 -8.13 5.30 -8.13
C VAL A 426 -7.49 4.23 -9.01
N ASP A 427 -7.17 3.08 -8.40
CA ASP A 427 -6.60 1.93 -9.10
C ASP A 427 -7.70 1.03 -9.69
N VAL A 428 -7.29 -0.01 -10.43
CA VAL A 428 -8.25 -0.91 -11.08
C VAL A 428 -9.09 -1.68 -10.06
N ILE A 429 -8.52 -2.01 -8.91
CA ILE A 429 -9.24 -2.78 -7.88
C ILE A 429 -10.35 -1.92 -7.27
N SER A 430 -10.03 -0.69 -6.88
CA SER A 430 -11.02 0.25 -6.34
C SER A 430 -12.10 0.60 -7.38
N ALA A 431 -11.70 0.84 -8.63
CA ALA A 431 -12.61 1.10 -9.73
C ALA A 431 -13.56 -0.09 -9.95
N TYR A 432 -13.02 -1.31 -9.90
CA TYR A 432 -13.82 -2.53 -10.06
C TYR A 432 -14.91 -2.62 -8.98
N TYR A 433 -14.56 -2.43 -7.70
CA TYR A 433 -15.54 -2.50 -6.62
C TYR A 433 -16.61 -1.41 -6.75
N LEU A 434 -16.22 -0.20 -7.11
CA LEU A 434 -17.17 0.91 -7.33
C LEU A 434 -18.12 0.62 -8.49
N MET A 435 -17.59 0.30 -9.66
CA MET A 435 -18.38 0.12 -10.87
C MET A 435 -19.29 -1.10 -10.78
N ARG A 436 -18.82 -2.16 -10.12
CA ARG A 436 -19.61 -3.38 -9.92
C ARG A 436 -20.82 -3.13 -9.01
N ARG A 437 -20.65 -2.34 -7.96
CA ARG A 437 -21.68 -2.17 -6.91
C ARG A 437 -22.63 -1.01 -7.18
N ILE A 438 -22.16 0.08 -7.80
CA ILE A 438 -23.02 1.23 -8.08
C ILE A 438 -24.00 0.85 -9.19
N PRO A 439 -25.33 0.95 -8.96
CA PRO A 439 -26.32 0.59 -10.00
C PRO A 439 -26.14 1.39 -11.28
N ASP A 440 -26.45 0.78 -12.41
CA ASP A 440 -26.24 1.38 -13.75
C ASP A 440 -27.06 2.66 -13.97
N CYS A 441 -28.15 2.86 -13.22
CA CYS A 441 -28.98 4.05 -13.30
C CYS A 441 -28.39 5.27 -12.61
N VAL A 442 -27.31 5.10 -11.82
CA VAL A 442 -26.67 6.18 -11.07
C VAL A 442 -25.67 6.90 -11.96
N GLN A 443 -25.76 8.22 -11.98
CA GLN A 443 -24.83 9.09 -12.72
C GLN A 443 -23.47 9.12 -12.00
N ILE A 444 -22.38 9.06 -12.75
CA ILE A 444 -21.01 9.11 -12.19
C ILE A 444 -20.22 10.22 -12.87
N ILE A 445 -19.57 11.05 -12.05
CA ILE A 445 -18.66 12.11 -12.49
C ILE A 445 -17.30 11.87 -11.85
N LEU A 446 -16.25 11.76 -12.67
CA LEU A 446 -14.86 11.66 -12.19
C LEU A 446 -14.20 13.03 -12.33
N VAL A 447 -13.54 13.47 -11.26
CA VAL A 447 -12.81 14.74 -11.24
C VAL A 447 -11.35 14.43 -10.95
N GLY A 448 -10.43 14.96 -11.75
CA GLY A 448 -9.02 14.71 -11.47
C GLY A 448 -8.08 15.33 -12.50
N ASP A 449 -6.81 15.00 -12.29
CA ASP A 449 -5.72 15.52 -13.11
C ASP A 449 -4.85 14.33 -13.56
N PRO A 450 -4.95 13.94 -14.86
CA PRO A 450 -4.17 12.79 -15.33
C PRO A 450 -2.66 13.04 -15.42
N GLU A 451 -2.21 14.26 -15.20
CA GLU A 451 -0.77 14.58 -15.16
C GLU A 451 -0.14 14.25 -13.80
N GLN A 452 -0.95 14.02 -12.77
CA GLN A 452 -0.47 13.62 -11.45
C GLN A 452 0.00 12.15 -11.47
N LEU A 453 0.65 11.73 -10.40
CA LEU A 453 1.15 10.36 -10.24
C LEU A 453 0.06 9.34 -10.54
N PRO A 454 0.41 8.22 -11.18
CA PRO A 454 -0.54 7.12 -11.30
C PRO A 454 -0.89 6.54 -9.93
N PRO A 455 -1.95 5.72 -9.84
CA PRO A 455 -2.33 5.11 -8.56
C PRO A 455 -1.18 4.30 -7.96
N VAL A 456 -1.16 4.19 -6.64
CA VAL A 456 -0.22 3.30 -5.94
C VAL A 456 -0.52 1.84 -6.34
N GLY A 457 -1.79 1.48 -6.45
CA GLY A 457 -2.22 0.15 -6.87
C GLY A 457 -2.13 -0.07 -8.38
N PRO A 458 -2.56 -1.23 -8.85
CA PRO A 458 -2.40 -1.60 -10.26
C PRO A 458 -3.40 -0.93 -11.18
N GLY A 459 -3.01 -0.85 -12.45
CA GLY A 459 -3.84 -0.34 -13.53
C GLY A 459 -3.89 1.17 -13.62
N LEU A 460 -4.68 1.66 -14.56
CA LEU A 460 -4.92 3.08 -14.78
C LEU A 460 -6.40 3.26 -15.08
N PHE A 461 -7.10 4.00 -14.24
CA PHE A 461 -8.52 4.26 -14.45
C PHE A 461 -8.70 5.62 -15.13
N LEU A 462 -8.48 6.70 -14.39
CA LEU A 462 -8.66 8.06 -14.94
C LEU A 462 -7.78 8.30 -16.17
N HIS A 463 -6.51 7.87 -16.13
CA HIS A 463 -5.55 8.13 -17.20
C HIS A 463 -6.02 7.53 -18.54
N VAL A 464 -6.52 6.28 -18.50
CA VAL A 464 -7.03 5.62 -19.72
C VAL A 464 -8.30 6.33 -20.22
N LEU A 465 -9.23 6.62 -19.32
CA LEU A 465 -10.49 7.28 -19.69
C LEU A 465 -10.25 8.68 -20.24
N ALA A 466 -9.30 9.41 -19.68
CA ALA A 466 -8.94 10.76 -20.13
C ALA A 466 -8.43 10.77 -21.59
N ASP A 467 -7.73 9.71 -22.00
CA ASP A 467 -7.18 9.58 -23.34
C ASP A 467 -8.17 8.95 -24.35
N HIS A 468 -9.23 8.30 -23.87
CA HIS A 468 -10.11 7.55 -24.77
C HIS A 468 -11.15 8.47 -25.41
N PRO A 469 -11.24 8.52 -26.76
CA PRO A 469 -12.13 9.46 -27.44
C PRO A 469 -13.63 9.18 -27.23
N GLY A 470 -14.00 7.96 -26.82
CA GLY A 470 -15.39 7.58 -26.57
C GLY A 470 -15.94 8.01 -25.21
N ILE A 471 -15.12 8.54 -24.32
CA ILE A 471 -15.53 8.93 -22.98
C ILE A 471 -15.85 10.43 -22.96
N PRO A 472 -17.07 10.83 -22.56
CA PRO A 472 -17.42 12.26 -22.41
C PRO A 472 -16.52 12.93 -21.36
N LYS A 473 -15.89 14.04 -21.74
CA LYS A 473 -14.95 14.73 -20.86
C LYS A 473 -14.82 16.19 -21.25
N THR A 474 -14.46 17.03 -20.27
CA THR A 474 -13.99 18.38 -20.49
C THR A 474 -12.64 18.54 -19.81
N THR A 475 -11.67 19.05 -20.56
CA THR A 475 -10.36 19.38 -20.02
C THR A 475 -10.28 20.89 -19.83
N LEU A 476 -10.17 21.33 -18.59
CA LEU A 476 -10.07 22.75 -18.22
C LEU A 476 -8.61 23.18 -18.36
N LYS A 477 -8.32 24.05 -19.34
CA LYS A 477 -6.96 24.52 -19.64
C LYS A 477 -6.75 25.97 -19.24
N VAL A 478 -7.82 26.76 -19.19
CA VAL A 478 -7.74 28.20 -18.92
C VAL A 478 -7.54 28.43 -17.42
N VAL A 479 -6.41 29.05 -17.07
CA VAL A 479 -6.09 29.40 -15.68
C VAL A 479 -6.91 30.66 -15.30
N LYS A 480 -7.53 30.63 -14.11
CA LYS A 480 -8.32 31.76 -13.61
C LYS A 480 -7.39 32.97 -13.34
N ARG A 481 -7.91 34.18 -13.49
CA ARG A 481 -7.21 35.43 -13.25
C ARG A 481 -6.48 35.47 -11.89
N GLN A 482 -7.13 34.95 -10.85
CA GLN A 482 -6.53 34.92 -9.50
C GLN A 482 -5.27 34.06 -9.43
N ALA A 483 -5.16 33.08 -10.32
CA ALA A 483 -4.01 32.17 -10.39
C ALA A 483 -2.99 32.56 -11.45
N GLU A 484 -3.30 33.56 -12.31
CA GLU A 484 -2.41 33.99 -13.40
C GLU A 484 -1.06 34.52 -12.90
N ASN A 485 -1.03 35.10 -11.69
CA ASN A 485 0.21 35.65 -11.09
C ASN A 485 0.94 34.61 -10.25
N SER A 486 0.44 33.39 -10.11
CA SER A 486 1.08 32.34 -9.34
C SER A 486 2.21 31.68 -10.12
N GLY A 487 3.42 31.72 -9.58
CA GLY A 487 4.56 31.00 -10.12
C GLY A 487 4.36 29.50 -10.03
N ILE A 488 3.70 29.02 -8.97
CA ILE A 488 3.37 27.59 -8.80
C ILE A 488 2.52 27.12 -9.99
N VAL A 489 1.49 27.87 -10.34
CA VAL A 489 0.62 27.54 -11.48
C VAL A 489 1.41 27.63 -12.80
N ALA A 490 2.25 28.66 -12.96
CA ALA A 490 3.08 28.83 -14.17
C ALA A 490 4.05 27.66 -14.35
N VAL A 491 4.72 27.24 -13.27
CA VAL A 491 5.68 26.11 -13.31
C VAL A 491 4.95 24.80 -13.59
N SER A 492 3.85 24.53 -12.88
CA SER A 492 3.11 23.27 -13.09
C SER A 492 2.49 23.21 -14.50
N SER A 493 2.00 24.32 -15.04
CA SER A 493 1.50 24.39 -16.42
C SER A 493 2.61 24.14 -17.45
N ALA A 494 3.79 24.71 -17.23
CA ALA A 494 4.95 24.48 -18.10
C ALA A 494 5.34 22.99 -18.12
N ILE A 495 5.38 22.35 -16.96
CA ILE A 495 5.68 20.92 -16.84
C ILE A 495 4.62 20.11 -17.60
N ARG A 496 3.35 20.42 -17.39
CA ARG A 496 2.21 19.76 -18.07
C ARG A 496 2.35 19.85 -19.60
N ASP A 497 2.72 21.03 -20.10
CA ASP A 497 2.79 21.32 -21.55
C ASP A 497 4.15 20.96 -22.16
N HIS A 498 5.02 20.27 -21.43
CA HIS A 498 6.38 19.88 -21.88
C HIS A 498 7.25 21.08 -22.20
N ARG A 499 7.04 22.22 -21.52
CA ARG A 499 7.87 23.42 -21.63
C ARG A 499 8.84 23.49 -20.46
N ALA A 500 9.99 24.11 -20.66
CA ALA A 500 10.97 24.32 -19.58
C ALA A 500 10.38 25.28 -18.54
N PRO A 501 10.31 24.89 -17.25
CA PRO A 501 9.76 25.76 -16.23
C PRO A 501 10.83 26.78 -15.76
N ASP A 502 10.35 28.00 -15.42
CA ASP A 502 11.17 28.98 -14.77
C ASP A 502 10.93 28.92 -13.26
N UNK A 503 11.71 28.48 -12.56
CA UNK A 503 11.64 28.28 -11.24
C UNK A 503 11.91 29.45 -10.46
N CYS A 504 12.00 30.76 -10.97
CA CYS A 504 12.35 32.01 -10.30
C CYS A 504 11.12 32.92 -10.11
N HIS A 505 10.31 32.62 -9.12
CA HIS A 505 9.11 33.39 -8.77
C HIS A 505 9.08 33.66 -7.26
N GLN A 506 8.22 34.58 -6.81
CA GLN A 506 8.04 34.85 -5.38
C GLN A 506 7.53 33.64 -4.60
N ASP A 507 6.65 32.84 -5.21
CA ASP A 507 5.99 31.72 -4.55
C ASP A 507 6.62 30.35 -4.86
N ILE A 508 7.55 30.28 -5.80
CA ILE A 508 8.28 29.03 -6.11
C ILE A 508 9.72 29.35 -6.53
N ASP A 509 10.67 28.66 -5.95
CA ASP A 509 12.09 28.86 -6.26
C ASP A 509 12.85 27.52 -6.13
N PHE A 510 14.03 27.50 -6.73
CA PHE A 510 14.94 26.36 -6.67
C PHE A 510 16.28 26.81 -6.08
N CYS A 511 16.75 26.10 -5.05
CA CYS A 511 18.06 26.33 -4.42
C CYS A 511 18.94 25.10 -4.64
N SER A 512 20.00 25.23 -5.46
CA SER A 512 20.91 24.11 -5.75
C SER A 512 21.78 23.79 -4.53
N CYS A 513 21.92 22.52 -4.21
CA CYS A 513 22.85 22.04 -3.19
C CYS A 513 23.17 20.56 -3.42
N GLY A 514 24.30 20.12 -2.85
CA GLY A 514 24.74 18.73 -2.97
C GLY A 514 24.03 17.80 -2.00
N ASN A 515 24.11 16.50 -2.27
CA ASN A 515 23.47 15.47 -1.46
C ASN A 515 23.92 15.46 0.01
N SER A 516 25.20 15.81 0.27
CA SER A 516 25.76 15.79 1.62
C SER A 516 25.12 16.82 2.56
N VAL A 517 24.56 17.91 2.02
CA VAL A 517 23.91 18.98 2.81
C VAL A 517 22.40 19.02 2.60
N LEU A 518 21.85 18.17 1.75
CA LEU A 518 20.44 18.24 1.35
C LEU A 518 19.50 18.10 2.56
N ASN A 519 19.76 17.13 3.44
CA ASN A 519 18.92 16.90 4.63
C ASN A 519 18.90 18.11 5.56
N SER A 520 20.08 18.65 5.88
CA SER A 520 20.17 19.81 6.77
C SER A 520 19.58 21.08 6.13
N ARG A 521 19.80 21.27 4.82
CA ARG A 521 19.23 22.42 4.09
C ARG A 521 17.71 22.34 4.02
N ALA A 522 17.14 21.13 3.85
CA ALA A 522 15.69 20.95 3.86
C ALA A 522 15.11 21.30 5.25
N ALA A 523 15.78 20.86 6.32
CA ALA A 523 15.36 21.21 7.68
C ALA A 523 15.49 22.72 7.94
N ASP A 524 16.59 23.35 7.48
CA ASP A 524 16.77 24.80 7.57
C ASP A 524 15.60 25.53 6.88
N ALA A 525 15.25 25.10 5.68
CA ALA A 525 14.14 25.69 4.91
C ALA A 525 12.81 25.53 5.63
N TYR A 526 12.59 24.36 6.22
CA TYR A 526 11.35 24.08 6.98
C TYR A 526 11.13 25.13 8.07
N PHE A 527 12.14 25.36 8.90
CA PHE A 527 12.03 26.32 10.00
C PHE A 527 12.04 27.78 9.49
N ALA A 528 12.87 28.09 8.49
CA ALA A 528 12.95 29.44 7.91
C ALA A 528 11.64 29.88 7.26
N LEU A 529 10.87 28.95 6.69
CA LEU A 529 9.61 29.25 6.01
C LEU A 529 8.40 29.14 6.95
N GLY A 530 8.64 28.99 8.25
CA GLY A 530 7.59 29.06 9.26
C GLY A 530 7.13 27.71 9.83
N GLY A 531 7.82 26.63 9.52
CA GLY A 531 7.52 25.32 10.10
C GLY A 531 7.75 25.32 11.60
N THR A 532 6.79 24.85 12.35
CA THR A 532 6.83 24.82 13.83
C THR A 532 6.92 23.41 14.39
N GLY A 533 6.65 22.41 13.59
CA GLY A 533 6.50 21.04 14.08
C GLY A 533 5.18 20.79 14.78
N GLU A 534 4.27 21.77 14.79
CA GLU A 534 2.99 21.68 15.52
C GLU A 534 1.78 21.46 14.61
N ASP A 535 1.93 21.75 13.31
CA ASP A 535 0.84 21.59 12.35
C ASP A 535 1.38 21.23 10.97
N PHE A 536 0.48 21.02 10.02
CA PHE A 536 0.80 20.62 8.66
C PHE A 536 0.76 21.80 7.67
N SER A 537 0.95 23.03 8.13
CA SER A 537 1.09 24.18 7.21
C SER A 537 2.38 24.13 6.38
N UNK A 538 3.55 23.46 6.66
CA UNK A 538 4.66 23.25 6.08
C UNK A 538 4.86 21.87 6.10
N ILE A 539 4.91 21.26 4.97
CA ILE A 539 5.20 19.83 4.80
C ILE A 539 6.40 19.68 3.87
N VAL A 540 7.33 18.79 4.24
CA VAL A 540 8.42 18.38 3.32
C VAL A 540 7.91 17.15 2.56
N VAL A 541 7.90 17.20 1.22
CA VAL A 541 7.50 16.07 0.38
C VAL A 541 8.73 15.51 -0.32
N CYS A 542 8.98 14.22 -0.12
CA CYS A 542 10.23 13.57 -0.53
C CYS A 542 10.00 12.51 -1.61
N PRO A 543 10.92 12.37 -2.56
CA PRO A 543 10.80 11.29 -3.55
C PRO A 543 10.98 9.89 -2.94
N THR A 544 11.78 9.77 -1.86
CA THR A 544 12.20 8.46 -1.32
C THR A 544 12.03 8.39 0.21
N LYS A 545 12.06 7.16 0.72
CA LYS A 545 11.96 6.88 2.17
C LYS A 545 13.33 6.82 2.86
N SER A 546 14.41 6.57 2.11
CA SER A 546 15.76 6.42 2.67
C SER A 546 16.79 7.13 1.81
N GLY A 547 17.93 7.47 2.40
CA GLY A 547 19.02 8.18 1.76
C GLY A 547 18.87 9.69 1.82
N ALA A 548 19.74 10.41 1.13
CA ALA A 548 19.72 11.88 1.11
C ALA A 548 18.39 12.39 0.53
N GLY A 549 17.80 13.38 1.19
CA GLY A 549 16.52 13.96 0.76
C GLY A 549 15.31 13.09 1.04
N SER A 550 15.47 12.08 1.90
CA SER A 550 14.42 11.09 2.21
C SER A 550 13.59 11.50 3.43
N THR A 551 12.44 10.87 3.58
CA THR A 551 11.57 11.11 4.73
C THR A 551 12.27 10.74 6.04
N ALA A 552 12.99 9.60 6.09
CA ALA A 552 13.67 9.16 7.30
C ALA A 552 14.71 10.19 7.77
N GLU A 553 15.57 10.63 6.85
CA GLU A 553 16.65 11.56 7.18
C GLU A 553 16.13 12.96 7.54
N ILE A 554 15.16 13.46 6.79
CA ILE A 554 14.63 14.81 7.03
C ILE A 554 13.77 14.85 8.29
N ASN A 555 12.95 13.81 8.55
CA ASN A 555 12.20 13.72 9.81
C ASN A 555 13.16 13.74 11.00
N ALA A 556 14.27 12.99 10.95
CA ALA A 556 15.28 12.97 11.99
C ALA A 556 15.86 14.38 12.21
N GLN A 557 16.21 15.05 11.13
CA GLN A 557 16.73 16.43 11.20
C GLN A 557 15.73 17.42 11.81
N UNK A 558 14.57 17.32 11.35
CA UNK A 558 13.59 18.16 11.78
C UNK A 558 13.30 17.97 13.18
N ILE A 559 13.09 16.74 13.67
CA ILE A 559 12.69 16.39 15.05
C ILE A 559 13.81 16.73 16.05
N ASN A 560 15.04 16.47 15.70
CA ASN A 560 16.20 16.80 16.59
C ASN A 560 16.30 18.28 16.92
N ARG A 561 15.69 19.15 16.15
CA ARG A 561 15.70 20.60 16.37
C ARG A 561 14.46 21.09 17.15
N LEU A 562 13.50 20.19 17.38
CA LEU A 562 12.33 20.51 18.20
C LEU A 562 12.64 20.29 19.68
N LYS A 563 11.77 20.79 20.55
CA LYS A 563 11.90 20.70 22.00
C LYS A 563 11.96 19.23 22.44
N GLN A 564 13.04 18.86 23.14
CA GLN A 564 13.35 17.46 23.47
C GLN A 564 12.81 17.01 24.84
N ASP A 565 12.29 17.90 25.67
CA ASP A 565 11.80 17.59 27.01
C ASP A 565 10.34 17.14 27.07
N ARG A 566 9.74 16.90 25.89
CA ARG A 566 8.36 16.41 25.78
C ARG A 566 8.27 14.92 26.09
N PRO A 567 7.19 14.44 26.74
CA PRO A 567 7.07 13.01 27.08
C PRO A 567 7.16 12.06 25.85
N UNK A 568 7.85 10.99 25.76
CA UNK A 568 7.98 10.08 24.84
C UNK A 568 6.90 9.21 24.91
N VAL A 569 6.42 8.63 23.86
CA VAL A 569 5.43 7.55 23.78
C VAL A 569 6.14 6.24 24.14
N ARG A 570 5.54 5.47 25.00
CA ARG A 570 6.12 4.19 25.46
C ARG A 570 5.45 3.02 24.79
N THR A 571 6.22 1.96 24.56
CA THR A 571 5.79 0.73 23.93
C THR A 571 6.40 -0.47 24.65
N LEU A 572 6.12 -1.66 24.17
CA LEU A 572 6.66 -2.90 24.71
C LEU A 572 7.64 -3.53 23.72
N SER A 573 8.74 -4.04 24.24
CA SER A 573 9.74 -4.75 23.45
C SER A 573 10.01 -6.09 24.10
N ILE A 574 10.17 -7.12 23.28
CA ILE A 574 10.53 -8.46 23.76
C ILE A 574 12.06 -8.53 23.86
N THR A 575 12.53 -8.80 25.06
CA THR A 575 13.97 -8.93 25.34
C THR A 575 14.27 -10.34 25.86
N SER A 576 15.54 -10.62 26.12
CA SER A 576 15.95 -11.89 26.69
C SER A 576 15.39 -12.13 28.11
N SER A 577 15.05 -11.04 28.81
CA SER A 577 14.46 -11.09 30.17
C SER A 577 12.93 -11.07 30.16
N GLY A 578 12.31 -10.98 28.99
CA GLY A 578 10.85 -10.95 28.83
C GLY A 578 10.36 -9.66 28.19
N LEU A 579 9.17 -9.26 28.54
CA LEU A 579 8.52 -8.05 28.01
C LEU A 579 9.03 -6.84 28.82
N GLU A 580 9.58 -5.86 28.13
CA GLU A 580 10.08 -4.62 28.76
C GLU A 580 9.43 -3.38 28.15
N VAL A 581 9.18 -2.38 28.98
CA VAL A 581 8.69 -1.07 28.56
C VAL A 581 9.86 -0.25 28.01
N VAL A 582 9.72 0.24 26.79
CA VAL A 582 10.76 1.06 26.14
C VAL A 582 10.11 2.27 25.47
N ASP A 583 10.90 3.29 25.18
CA ASP A 583 10.43 4.44 24.40
C ASP A 583 10.21 4.01 22.95
N LEU A 584 9.13 4.45 22.36
CA LEU A 584 8.85 4.21 20.95
C LEU A 584 9.81 5.03 20.09
N THR A 585 10.52 4.35 19.20
CA THR A 585 11.36 5.01 18.20
C THR A 585 10.96 4.56 16.80
N ILE A 586 11.07 5.46 15.84
CA ILE A 586 10.88 5.18 14.42
C ILE A 586 12.18 5.62 13.73
N ASN A 587 12.86 4.68 13.08
CA ASN A 587 14.18 4.91 12.48
C ASN A 587 15.14 5.53 13.52
N PHE A 588 15.10 5.01 14.74
CA PHE A 588 15.94 5.42 15.89
C PHE A 588 15.61 6.82 16.43
N VAL A 589 14.53 7.44 15.96
CA VAL A 589 14.10 8.77 16.42
C VAL A 589 12.91 8.60 17.36
N PRO A 590 12.98 9.11 18.61
CA PRO A 590 11.85 8.99 19.54
C PRO A 590 10.59 9.69 19.06
N VAL A 591 9.45 9.13 19.45
CA VAL A 591 8.12 9.73 19.22
C VAL A 591 7.65 10.36 20.51
N ARG A 592 7.30 11.65 20.45
CA ARG A 592 6.93 12.43 21.64
C ARG A 592 5.55 13.07 21.52
N LEU A 593 5.03 13.48 22.65
CA LEU A 593 3.82 14.31 22.73
C LEU A 593 3.98 15.53 21.80
N GLY A 594 2.98 15.79 20.97
CA GLY A 594 2.96 16.91 20.04
C GLY A 594 3.59 16.61 18.68
N ASP A 595 4.25 15.46 18.51
CA ASP A 595 4.87 15.09 17.22
C ASP A 595 3.81 14.88 16.15
N LEU A 596 4.16 15.31 14.94
CA LEU A 596 3.36 15.07 13.73
C LEU A 596 3.67 13.66 13.21
N VAL A 597 2.62 12.93 12.87
CA VAL A 597 2.74 11.52 12.46
C VAL A 597 1.95 11.25 11.18
N LEU A 598 2.31 10.16 10.51
CA LEU A 598 1.67 9.64 9.31
C LEU A 598 1.19 8.21 9.58
N VAL A 599 -0.03 7.90 9.22
CA VAL A 599 -0.56 6.53 9.29
C VAL A 599 -0.10 5.78 8.04
N LYS A 600 0.57 4.64 8.21
CA LYS A 600 1.17 3.86 7.12
C LYS A 600 0.24 2.79 6.54
N LYS A 601 -0.76 2.38 7.28
CA LYS A 601 -1.68 1.29 6.88
C LYS A 601 -3.09 1.61 7.34
N ASN A 602 -4.07 1.06 6.63
CA ASN A 602 -5.46 1.10 7.08
C ASN A 602 -5.61 0.30 8.36
N ASP A 603 -6.38 0.82 9.30
CA ASP A 603 -6.82 0.06 10.48
C ASP A 603 -8.30 0.34 10.71
N TYR A 604 -9.09 -0.68 10.59
CA TYR A 604 -10.55 -0.59 10.65
C TYR A 604 -11.07 -0.46 12.08
N THR A 605 -10.30 -0.91 13.03
CA THR A 605 -10.64 -0.74 14.45
C THR A 605 -10.48 0.71 14.91
N UNK A 606 -9.48 1.40 14.45
CA UNK A 606 -9.31 2.71 14.81
C UNK A 606 -9.94 3.63 13.88
N UNK A 607 -10.25 3.11 12.72
CA UNK A 607 -10.76 3.89 11.80
C UNK A 607 -9.83 4.90 11.28
N VAL A 608 -8.71 4.52 11.05
CA VAL A 608 -7.65 5.36 10.45
C VAL A 608 -7.19 4.79 9.12
N ARG A 609 -6.69 5.66 8.23
CA ARG A 609 -6.39 5.27 6.85
C ARG A 609 -4.94 5.54 6.49
N ASN A 610 -4.42 4.68 5.61
CA ASN A 610 -3.10 4.84 5.00
C ASN A 610 -2.98 6.23 4.36
N GLY A 611 -1.96 6.98 4.75
CA GLY A 611 -1.71 8.33 4.25
C GLY A 611 -2.30 9.45 5.12
N SER A 612 -3.11 9.11 6.11
CA SER A 612 -3.67 10.14 7.01
C SER A 612 -2.57 10.75 7.87
N LEU A 613 -2.63 12.06 8.02
CA LEU A 613 -1.70 12.83 8.86
C LEU A 613 -2.36 13.12 10.20
N GLY A 614 -1.58 13.06 11.26
CA GLY A 614 -2.09 13.29 12.61
C GLY A 614 -1.06 13.89 13.55
N LYS A 615 -1.48 14.14 14.78
CA LYS A 615 -0.63 14.72 15.82
C LYS A 615 -0.84 13.95 17.13
N ILE A 616 0.24 13.64 17.82
CA ILE A 616 0.17 13.03 19.16
C ILE A 616 -0.39 14.07 20.13
N THR A 617 -1.61 13.87 20.60
CA THR A 617 -2.30 14.83 21.48
C THR A 617 -2.21 14.45 22.96
N ARG A 618 -1.97 13.18 23.25
CA ARG A 618 -1.87 12.68 24.63
C ARG A 618 -0.97 11.45 24.68
N VAL A 619 -0.13 11.36 25.71
CA VAL A 619 0.72 10.21 25.98
C VAL A 619 0.24 9.58 27.29
N ALA A 620 0.14 8.26 27.31
CA ALA A 620 -0.34 7.56 28.52
C ALA A 620 0.59 7.82 29.70
N UNK A 621 0.07 8.03 30.62
CA UNK A 621 0.70 8.26 31.82
C UNK A 621 1.29 7.06 32.41
N ASP A 622 0.41 5.94 32.44
CA ASP A 622 0.83 4.66 33.03
C ASP A 622 1.69 3.84 32.04
N GLU A 623 2.52 2.99 32.54
CA GLU A 623 3.33 2.10 31.73
C GLU A 623 2.44 1.02 31.09
N PRO A 624 2.65 0.66 29.82
CA PRO A 624 1.85 -0.38 29.20
C PRO A 624 2.14 -1.77 29.80
N GLU A 625 1.10 -2.54 30.01
CA GLU A 625 1.20 -3.89 30.53
C GLU A 625 1.14 -4.94 29.42
N ASP A 626 0.43 -4.62 28.34
CA ASP A 626 0.22 -5.52 27.19
C ASP A 626 -0.02 -4.74 25.90
N ASN A 627 -0.26 -5.44 24.81
CA ASN A 627 -0.50 -4.83 23.48
C ASN A 627 -1.84 -4.09 23.40
N ASP A 628 -2.77 -4.33 24.30
CA ASP A 628 -4.06 -3.65 24.32
C ASP A 628 -4.03 -2.36 25.17
N SER A 629 -2.97 -2.16 25.96
CA SER A 629 -2.77 -0.92 26.74
C SER A 629 -2.70 0.28 25.78
N ILE A 630 -3.40 1.37 26.11
CA ILE A 630 -3.36 2.58 25.30
C ILE A 630 -2.02 3.29 25.53
N ALA A 631 -1.25 3.47 24.45
CA ALA A 631 0.06 4.14 24.50
C ALA A 631 -0.07 5.64 24.32
N CYS A 632 -0.96 6.08 23.44
CA CYS A 632 -1.13 7.49 23.11
C CYS A 632 -2.46 7.73 22.41
N CYS A 633 -2.84 9.01 22.31
CA CYS A 633 -3.94 9.45 21.46
C CYS A 633 -3.37 10.27 20.31
N ILE A 634 -3.95 10.10 19.14
CA ILE A 634 -3.56 10.82 17.93
C ILE A 634 -4.79 11.50 17.34
N GLU A 635 -4.72 12.81 17.11
CA GLU A 635 -5.76 13.51 16.37
C GLU A 635 -5.53 13.25 14.88
N VAL A 636 -6.49 12.60 14.24
CA VAL A 636 -6.46 12.27 12.81
C VAL A 636 -7.81 12.68 12.20
N ASP A 637 -7.76 13.45 11.11
CA ASP A 637 -8.97 13.89 10.38
C ASP A 637 -10.02 14.53 11.32
N GLY A 638 -9.55 15.34 12.28
CA GLY A 638 -10.41 16.10 13.18
C GLY A 638 -11.00 15.33 14.35
N ARG A 639 -10.58 14.09 14.58
CA ARG A 639 -11.02 13.31 15.74
C ARG A 639 -9.84 12.70 16.50
N GLU A 640 -9.98 12.55 17.79
CA GLU A 640 -8.95 11.93 18.64
C GLU A 640 -9.14 10.41 18.67
N VAL A 641 -8.09 9.68 18.33
CA VAL A 641 -8.09 8.21 18.24
C VAL A 641 -7.10 7.64 19.26
N GLU A 642 -7.55 6.71 20.08
CA GLU A 642 -6.71 5.99 21.04
C GLU A 642 -5.93 4.89 20.30
N PHE A 643 -4.60 4.89 20.48
CA PHE A 643 -3.71 3.89 19.85
C PHE A 643 -3.17 2.94 20.92
N PRO A 644 -3.54 1.67 20.87
CA PRO A 644 -2.92 0.67 21.74
C PRO A 644 -1.51 0.34 21.27
N VAL A 645 -0.69 -0.17 22.19
CA VAL A 645 0.70 -0.55 21.92
C VAL A 645 0.81 -1.43 20.66
N GLY A 646 -0.08 -2.39 20.50
CA GLY A 646 -0.06 -3.33 19.38
C GLY A 646 -0.33 -2.69 18.01
N LYS A 647 -0.76 -1.43 17.96
CA LYS A 647 -1.05 -0.70 16.71
C LYS A 647 -0.02 0.39 16.39
N LEU A 648 1.00 0.57 17.23
CA LEU A 648 2.00 1.63 17.02
C LEU A 648 2.88 1.40 15.78
N ASP A 649 2.95 0.19 15.29
CA ASP A 649 3.73 -0.15 14.09
C ASP A 649 3.18 0.49 12.80
N ILE A 650 1.93 0.98 12.82
CA ILE A 650 1.31 1.60 11.64
C ILE A 650 1.57 3.11 11.54
N ILE A 651 2.27 3.72 12.52
CA ILE A 651 2.57 5.14 12.45
C ILE A 651 4.03 5.39 12.06
N ASP A 652 4.27 6.55 11.46
CA ASP A 652 5.59 7.05 11.09
C ASP A 652 5.64 8.55 11.46
N HIS A 653 6.84 9.14 11.45
CA HIS A 653 6.95 10.60 11.61
C HIS A 653 6.33 11.29 10.40
N GLY A 654 5.69 12.39 10.60
CA GLY A 654 4.92 13.11 9.59
C GLY A 654 5.39 14.51 9.21
N UNK A 655 6.49 14.89 9.73
CA UNK A 655 7.00 16.12 9.37
C UNK A 655 7.40 16.18 7.99
N ALA A 656 8.04 15.02 7.41
CA ALA A 656 8.33 14.76 6.00
C ALA A 656 7.62 13.51 5.57
N VAL A 657 6.98 13.55 4.41
CA VAL A 657 6.24 12.42 3.84
C VAL A 657 6.64 12.21 2.38
N THR A 658 6.42 11.03 1.82
CA THR A 658 6.69 10.82 0.39
C THR A 658 5.66 11.57 -0.46
N VAL A 659 6.03 11.91 -1.68
CA VAL A 659 5.10 12.55 -2.63
C VAL A 659 3.86 11.66 -2.81
N HIS A 660 4.04 10.34 -2.85
CA HIS A 660 2.94 9.37 -2.97
C HIS A 660 1.95 9.49 -1.80
N LYS A 661 2.47 9.63 -0.57
CA LYS A 661 1.62 9.77 0.63
C LYS A 661 0.98 11.16 0.73
N ALA A 662 1.55 12.16 0.06
CA ALA A 662 0.99 13.51 0.03
C ALA A 662 -0.16 13.67 -0.97
N GLN A 663 -0.40 12.67 -1.84
CA GLN A 663 -1.51 12.73 -2.79
C GLN A 663 -2.83 12.92 -2.04
N GLY A 664 -3.69 13.79 -2.57
CA GLY A 664 -4.95 14.15 -1.92
C GLY A 664 -4.82 15.18 -0.81
N SER A 665 -3.58 15.50 -0.40
CA SER A 665 -3.29 16.52 0.61
C SER A 665 -2.77 17.79 -0.06
N GLN A 666 -2.93 18.90 0.63
CA GLN A 666 -2.29 20.17 0.25
C GLN A 666 -1.77 20.85 1.50
N ALA A 667 -0.80 21.72 1.36
CA ALA A 667 -0.26 22.53 2.45
C ALA A 667 0.00 23.93 1.97
N HIS A 668 -0.01 24.89 2.89
CA HIS A 668 0.34 26.28 2.59
C HIS A 668 1.71 26.35 1.93
N THR A 669 2.69 25.64 2.52
CA THR A 669 4.08 25.63 2.03
C THR A 669 4.55 24.19 1.86
N ILE A 670 5.15 23.92 0.70
CA ILE A 670 5.78 22.62 0.38
C ILE A 670 7.28 22.84 0.20
N ILE A 671 8.05 21.97 0.82
CA ILE A 671 9.49 21.89 0.62
C ILE A 671 9.77 20.57 -0.10
N PHE A 672 10.44 20.64 -1.24
CA PHE A 672 10.63 19.47 -2.11
C PHE A 672 12.12 19.25 -2.38
N PRO A 673 12.78 18.36 -1.62
CA PRO A 673 14.18 18.01 -1.87
C PRO A 673 14.29 17.06 -3.07
N VAL A 674 15.26 17.31 -3.94
CA VAL A 674 15.44 16.60 -5.20
C VAL A 674 16.87 16.06 -5.28
N ARG A 675 16.98 14.75 -5.56
CA ARG A 675 18.25 14.14 -5.95
C ARG A 675 17.99 13.11 -7.05
N LYS A 676 19.03 12.69 -7.74
CA LYS A 676 18.92 11.67 -8.77
C LYS A 676 18.33 10.38 -8.17
N SER A 677 17.26 9.87 -8.77
CA SER A 677 16.53 8.70 -8.28
C SER A 677 15.72 8.09 -9.44
N ARG A 678 15.56 6.78 -9.43
CA ARG A 678 14.69 6.05 -10.38
C ARG A 678 13.22 6.44 -10.23
N LEU A 679 12.84 6.94 -9.06
CA LEU A 679 11.45 7.35 -8.79
C LEU A 679 11.12 8.73 -9.35
N LEU A 680 12.15 9.53 -9.65
CA LEU A 680 11.97 10.93 -10.05
C LEU A 680 11.62 10.99 -11.54
N ASP A 681 10.40 11.41 -11.83
CA ASP A 681 9.89 11.62 -13.18
C ASP A 681 9.00 12.86 -13.23
N LYS A 682 8.49 13.16 -14.40
CA LYS A 682 7.61 14.31 -14.64
C LYS A 682 6.41 14.31 -13.69
N SER A 683 5.73 13.18 -13.54
CA SER A 683 4.51 13.09 -12.73
C SER A 683 4.78 13.26 -11.23
N LEU A 684 5.93 12.74 -10.74
CA LEU A 684 6.32 12.92 -9.34
C LEU A 684 6.59 14.41 -9.05
N VAL A 685 7.37 15.07 -9.91
CA VAL A 685 7.69 16.50 -9.76
C VAL A 685 6.41 17.33 -9.82
N TYR A 686 5.56 17.08 -10.81
CA TYR A 686 4.30 17.80 -10.98
C TYR A 686 3.40 17.63 -9.76
N THR A 687 3.26 16.40 -9.27
CA THR A 687 2.43 16.10 -8.09
C THR A 687 2.96 16.83 -6.85
N ALA A 688 4.29 16.79 -6.64
CA ALA A 688 4.92 17.46 -5.49
C ALA A 688 4.63 18.97 -5.51
N ILE A 689 4.85 19.63 -6.64
CA ILE A 689 4.68 21.09 -6.77
C ILE A 689 3.20 21.47 -6.56
N THR A 690 2.28 20.68 -7.11
CA THR A 690 0.84 20.98 -7.02
C THR A 690 0.24 20.68 -5.63
N ARG A 691 1.04 20.18 -4.68
CA ARG A 691 0.61 20.11 -3.27
C ARG A 691 0.67 21.47 -2.58
N ALA A 692 1.43 22.43 -3.12
CA ALA A 692 1.59 23.75 -2.52
C ALA A 692 0.39 24.66 -2.84
N GLN A 693 -0.16 25.27 -1.80
CA GLN A 693 -1.23 26.27 -1.96
C GLN A 693 -0.64 27.67 -2.21
N SER A 694 0.42 28.04 -1.49
CA SER A 694 0.96 29.41 -1.50
C SER A 694 2.45 29.49 -1.75
N ARG A 695 3.23 28.51 -1.34
CA ARG A 695 4.69 28.57 -1.42
C ARG A 695 5.27 27.19 -1.71
N CYS A 696 6.17 27.10 -2.67
CA CYS A 696 6.90 25.87 -2.98
C CYS A 696 8.40 26.16 -3.03
N HIS A 697 9.18 25.51 -2.16
CA HIS A 697 10.64 25.65 -2.14
C HIS A 697 11.26 24.33 -2.56
N ILE A 698 11.94 24.34 -3.71
CA ILE A 698 12.60 23.16 -4.26
C ILE A 698 14.11 23.31 -4.00
N LEU A 699 14.76 22.23 -3.57
CA LEU A 699 16.21 22.29 -3.31
C LEU A 699 16.87 20.98 -3.69
N GLY A 700 18.15 21.04 -4.01
CA GLY A 700 18.94 19.86 -4.32
C GLY A 700 19.58 19.91 -5.69
N ASP A 701 19.45 18.83 -6.44
CA ASP A 701 20.11 18.63 -7.73
C ASP A 701 19.25 19.17 -8.88
N TYR A 702 19.62 20.34 -9.39
CA TYR A 702 18.89 20.99 -10.49
C TYR A 702 18.92 20.15 -11.76
N GLU A 703 20.05 19.49 -12.07
CA GLU A 703 20.14 18.62 -13.26
C GLU A 703 19.16 17.45 -13.16
N ALA A 704 19.04 16.82 -11.98
CA ALA A 704 18.08 15.75 -11.74
C ALA A 704 16.63 16.25 -11.92
N PHE A 705 16.33 17.44 -11.42
CA PHE A 705 15.03 18.10 -11.60
C PHE A 705 14.73 18.31 -13.09
N GLU A 706 15.68 18.86 -13.83
CA GLU A 706 15.55 19.16 -15.27
C GLU A 706 15.31 17.89 -16.08
N VAL A 707 16.08 16.83 -15.80
CA VAL A 707 15.92 15.52 -16.46
C VAL A 707 14.54 14.94 -16.15
N ALA A 708 14.09 15.04 -14.89
CA ALA A 708 12.77 14.51 -14.48
C ALA A 708 11.63 15.21 -15.21
N VAL A 709 11.68 16.52 -15.31
CA VAL A 709 10.65 17.33 -15.98
C VAL A 709 10.50 16.95 -17.45
N LYS A 710 11.61 16.55 -18.10
CA LYS A 710 11.64 16.15 -19.51
C LYS A 710 11.30 14.66 -19.70
N SER A 711 11.33 13.85 -18.64
CA SER A 711 11.07 12.41 -18.74
C SER A 711 9.58 12.13 -18.86
N PRO A 712 9.18 11.02 -19.51
CA PRO A 712 7.76 10.66 -19.58
C PRO A 712 7.24 10.26 -18.20
N SER A 713 5.94 10.47 -17.99
CA SER A 713 5.25 10.03 -16.77
C SER A 713 5.28 8.50 -16.67
N LYS A 714 5.40 7.98 -15.45
CA LYS A 714 5.31 6.53 -15.19
C LYS A 714 3.96 5.94 -15.57
N ALA A 715 2.91 6.75 -15.61
CA ALA A 715 1.60 6.29 -16.11
C ALA A 715 1.71 5.80 -17.54
N THR A 716 2.52 6.45 -18.39
CA THR A 716 2.69 6.06 -19.80
C THR A 716 3.46 4.77 -19.97
N SER A 717 4.20 4.33 -18.95
CA SER A 717 4.96 3.06 -18.99
C SER A 717 4.15 1.85 -18.54
N ARG A 718 3.00 2.06 -17.89
CA ARG A 718 2.13 0.94 -17.48
C ARG A 718 1.42 0.36 -18.69
N VAL A 719 1.46 -0.95 -18.81
CA VAL A 719 0.72 -1.70 -19.83
C VAL A 719 -0.58 -2.16 -19.20
N VAL A 720 -1.70 -1.66 -19.71
CA VAL A 720 -3.02 -1.90 -19.12
C VAL A 720 -4.02 -2.32 -20.21
N GLY A 721 -5.05 -3.05 -19.82
CA GLY A 721 -6.04 -3.59 -20.73
C GLY A 721 -7.38 -2.86 -20.80
N LEU A 722 -7.56 -1.79 -20.02
CA LEU A 722 -8.87 -1.11 -19.93
C LEU A 722 -9.30 -0.53 -21.30
N SER A 723 -8.38 0.04 -22.06
CA SER A 723 -8.68 0.57 -23.39
C SER A 723 -9.21 -0.53 -24.33
N VAL A 724 -8.55 -1.70 -24.32
CA VAL A 724 -8.98 -2.87 -25.10
C VAL A 724 -10.37 -3.32 -24.66
N ALA A 725 -10.61 -3.38 -23.36
CA ALA A 725 -11.91 -3.78 -22.79
C ALA A 725 -13.02 -2.82 -23.22
N LEU A 726 -12.77 -1.50 -23.22
CA LEU A 726 -13.73 -0.49 -23.68
C LEU A 726 -14.10 -0.71 -25.14
N GLU A 727 -13.11 -0.94 -25.99
CA GLU A 727 -13.33 -1.18 -27.43
C GLU A 727 -14.16 -2.45 -27.65
N GLN A 728 -13.83 -3.52 -26.94
CA GLN A 728 -14.57 -4.79 -27.04
C GLN A 728 -15.98 -4.69 -26.47
N SER A 729 -16.25 -3.76 -25.57
CA SER A 729 -17.58 -3.50 -25.00
C SER A 729 -18.47 -2.64 -25.91
N GLY A 730 -17.95 -2.16 -27.04
CA GLY A 730 -18.72 -1.43 -28.03
C GLY A 730 -18.86 0.06 -27.77
N ILE A 731 -17.89 0.68 -27.11
CA ILE A 731 -17.94 2.12 -26.77
C ILE A 731 -18.03 3.00 -28.02
N LEU A 732 -17.40 2.61 -29.12
CA LEU A 732 -17.41 3.40 -30.37
C LEU A 732 -18.78 3.39 -31.05
N GLU A 733 -19.56 2.31 -30.86
CA GLU A 733 -20.93 2.21 -31.42
C GLU A 733 -21.90 3.18 -30.71
N VAL A 734 -21.66 3.43 -29.41
CA VAL A 734 -22.46 4.40 -28.64
C VAL A 734 -22.29 5.80 -29.24
N ARG A 735 -21.06 6.17 -29.59
CA ARG A 735 -20.71 7.48 -30.14
C ARG A 735 -21.39 7.73 -31.52
N LEU A 736 -21.54 6.65 -32.31
CA LEU A 736 -22.16 6.77 -33.65
C LEU A 736 -23.69 6.96 -33.58
N ARG A 737 -24.32 6.60 -32.45
CA ARG A 737 -25.76 6.72 -32.24
C ARG A 737 -26.18 8.01 -31.51
N GLY A 738 -25.25 8.75 -30.94
CA GLY A 738 -25.45 10.03 -30.25
C GLY A 738 -25.10 11.22 -31.11
#